data_c028962b21ba2258ecaa52a3b977a7df
#
_entry.id   c028962b21ba2258ecaa52a3b977a7df
#
_cell.length_a   1.000
_cell.length_b   1.000
_cell.length_c   1.000
_cell.angle_alpha   90.00
_cell.angle_beta   90.00
_cell.angle_gamma   90.00
#
_symmetry.space_group_name_H-M   'P 1'
#
loop_
_entity.id
_entity.type
_entity.pdbx_description
1 polymer ?
#
loop_
_entity_poly.entity_id
_entity_poly.type
_entity_poly.pdbx_seq_one_letter_code
_entity_poly.pdbx_strand_id
1 'polypeptide(L)'
;MNIYEKISKFFVDNPRKLFLLFIFITVGLALSYSFIPYRGDASTSPKDPVIDLDIEISKKFSDEVHFALYLLEVPKGEDILSKKYLLEIFKASEKLRLIDSKKELSPSTIEKQNHLFSYVDSETSIEVNGILTLADVVNNVLLANPRYNKTLQNATNEEVKEVISTVLKGDQVKDIKRNISIHSNIEKKNIDGNEIDWWTSPAMLIVVLGNNESLGGGSQRVALGGDKNTLDKEEFNINILEVLKQEMHTLKIWGIAIDVNTEGERQGTSSALFITLTVIAAIVVVGLSLRSYWAVVLVGIGLSTLMIWLKGISFLLGLKGGLISDLIVPIAMVSFGVDFAVHSIRRYQEEKSNNITFDKKFIIAFGGVGSALTLAFISDAIAFLSNITAGIESVVHFGLAAGVAAFASYIVLGIYAPFILSKIDSIDNKKNKNKLFWTIEAIGSAGLSGGSVIVFLLVSPLIGIIMILTNILMFLLLPVYLASRSKKNIEIEEKINNKNVFVKFEEMFSNIIIFFAKKPYLTILIFSLITVYSTFLAFKLEARFEVADFFNEESEFVVGLDKLDYHFGDTTGEIGVIYIKGDLANPSAIKDLKQLLQNLDSMELLAHDKMGELLLIEPNLISLIEQKNLSGNDKEENRKTFENLINEGLINENNEEFYSPNRIKFTLIKDENEFSTVLRVGIPDSANQNITTLARNNLENELEFLKNKPYITEYGITGSPFVRDIELSSATKSLYRSIPIAAFASFIVLLITFRSIRYALVTVIPIGLVVSWLYGIMYIGGYSLNLVTATIGAISIGVGIDFSIHITQRFREELRKSSYDIALQKTLNGTGIALLGSAISSIIGFAIMGFAPMPMFASFGQITAIMIFLALISTVFVLPSLLVIVTKK
;
A
#
# COMPACT_ATOMS: atom_id res chain seq x y z
N MET A 1 -45.20 -5.06 -19.11
CA MET A 1 -43.74 -5.10 -19.29
C MET A 1 -43.08 -4.07 -18.37
N ASN A 2 -42.26 -4.50 -17.47
CA ASN A 2 -41.50 -3.58 -16.64
C ASN A 2 -40.36 -2.95 -17.49
N ILE A 3 -39.65 -1.94 -16.95
CA ILE A 3 -38.60 -1.24 -17.71
C ILE A 3 -37.47 -2.18 -18.14
N TYR A 4 -37.11 -3.19 -17.29
CA TYR A 4 -36.04 -4.15 -17.57
C TYR A 4 -36.45 -5.15 -18.65
N GLU A 5 -37.75 -5.52 -18.71
CA GLU A 5 -38.25 -6.33 -19.83
C GLU A 5 -38.21 -5.54 -21.17
N LYS A 6 -38.43 -4.24 -21.13
CA LYS A 6 -38.31 -3.38 -22.33
C LYS A 6 -36.84 -3.27 -22.77
N ILE A 7 -35.92 -3.12 -21.82
CA ILE A 7 -34.48 -3.07 -22.09
C ILE A 7 -34.02 -4.41 -22.68
N SER A 8 -34.36 -5.54 -22.05
CA SER A 8 -33.96 -6.84 -22.56
C SER A 8 -34.59 -7.17 -23.92
N LYS A 9 -35.82 -6.71 -24.17
CA LYS A 9 -36.43 -6.84 -25.51
C LYS A 9 -35.65 -6.03 -26.53
N PHE A 10 -35.22 -4.82 -26.22
CA PHE A 10 -34.38 -4.00 -27.10
C PHE A 10 -33.05 -4.72 -27.46
N PHE A 11 -32.43 -5.42 -26.50
CA PHE A 11 -31.23 -6.24 -26.73
C PHE A 11 -31.52 -7.39 -27.71
N VAL A 12 -32.64 -8.06 -27.51
CA VAL A 12 -33.04 -9.17 -28.36
C VAL A 12 -33.38 -8.72 -29.78
N ASP A 13 -34.07 -7.59 -29.93
CA ASP A 13 -34.48 -7.03 -31.21
C ASP A 13 -33.29 -6.45 -32.03
N ASN A 14 -32.19 -6.01 -31.37
CA ASN A 14 -31.06 -5.35 -32.01
C ASN A 14 -29.69 -6.03 -31.71
N PRO A 15 -29.54 -7.37 -31.81
CA PRO A 15 -28.35 -8.08 -31.29
C PRO A 15 -27.05 -7.64 -31.98
N ARG A 16 -27.05 -7.50 -33.31
CA ARG A 16 -25.86 -7.12 -34.09
C ARG A 16 -25.40 -5.71 -33.80
N LYS A 17 -26.33 -4.76 -33.68
CA LYS A 17 -26.00 -3.35 -33.38
C LYS A 17 -25.37 -3.21 -31.99
N LEU A 18 -25.93 -3.89 -30.99
CA LEU A 18 -25.44 -3.84 -29.62
C LEU A 18 -24.10 -4.56 -29.44
N PHE A 19 -23.88 -5.67 -30.16
CA PHE A 19 -22.59 -6.34 -30.17
C PHE A 19 -21.51 -5.47 -30.81
N LEU A 20 -21.80 -4.84 -31.95
CA LEU A 20 -20.88 -3.91 -32.61
C LEU A 20 -20.60 -2.68 -31.74
N LEU A 21 -21.62 -2.14 -31.04
CA LEU A 21 -21.45 -1.04 -30.10
C LEU A 21 -20.53 -1.44 -28.95
N PHE A 22 -20.70 -2.64 -28.38
CA PHE A 22 -19.86 -3.16 -27.31
C PHE A 22 -18.39 -3.27 -27.76
N ILE A 23 -18.14 -3.83 -28.94
CA ILE A 23 -16.80 -3.93 -29.54
C ILE A 23 -16.23 -2.52 -29.75
N PHE A 24 -17.00 -1.61 -30.34
CA PHE A 24 -16.57 -0.24 -30.62
C PHE A 24 -16.16 0.49 -29.34
N ILE A 25 -16.96 0.39 -28.27
CA ILE A 25 -16.64 0.98 -26.96
C ILE A 25 -15.36 0.34 -26.40
N THR A 26 -15.25 -1.00 -26.42
CA THR A 26 -14.09 -1.72 -25.87
C THR A 26 -12.80 -1.36 -26.62
N VAL A 27 -12.85 -1.29 -27.96
CA VAL A 27 -11.70 -0.85 -28.77
C VAL A 27 -11.37 0.63 -28.50
N GLY A 28 -12.37 1.50 -28.43
CA GLY A 28 -12.18 2.91 -28.08
C GLY A 28 -11.52 3.10 -26.71
N LEU A 29 -11.90 2.30 -25.70
CA LEU A 29 -11.29 2.32 -24.38
C LEU A 29 -9.87 1.74 -24.39
N ALA A 30 -9.61 0.70 -25.18
CA ALA A 30 -8.26 0.18 -25.35
C ALA A 30 -7.32 1.21 -26.01
N LEU A 31 -7.81 1.93 -27.00
CA LEU A 31 -7.08 3.00 -27.66
C LEU A 31 -6.86 4.20 -26.71
N SER A 32 -7.86 4.58 -25.91
CA SER A 32 -7.69 5.67 -24.95
C SER A 32 -6.54 5.43 -23.99
N TYR A 33 -6.38 4.20 -23.51
CA TYR A 33 -5.26 3.81 -22.67
C TYR A 33 -3.89 3.97 -23.37
N SER A 34 -3.84 3.75 -24.70
CA SER A 34 -2.59 3.82 -25.47
C SER A 34 -2.20 5.25 -25.89
N PHE A 35 -3.17 6.15 -26.04
CA PHE A 35 -2.94 7.49 -26.59
C PHE A 35 -3.00 8.62 -25.56
N ILE A 36 -3.65 8.42 -24.41
CA ILE A 36 -3.69 9.44 -23.36
C ILE A 36 -2.44 9.27 -22.49
N PRO A 37 -1.67 10.33 -22.23
CA PRO A 37 -0.48 10.25 -21.38
C PRO A 37 -0.86 9.90 -19.93
N TYR A 38 -0.02 9.11 -19.29
CA TYR A 38 -0.13 8.80 -17.87
C TYR A 38 -0.01 10.08 -17.04
N ARG A 39 -0.93 10.30 -16.11
CA ARG A 39 -0.99 11.53 -15.29
C ARG A 39 -0.21 11.46 -13.99
N GLY A 40 0.58 10.42 -13.80
CA GLY A 40 1.32 10.16 -12.56
C GLY A 40 0.47 9.49 -11.48
N ASP A 41 1.08 9.24 -10.35
CA ASP A 41 0.43 8.64 -9.20
C ASP A 41 -0.34 9.65 -8.37
N ALA A 42 -1.42 9.19 -7.76
CA ALA A 42 -2.18 9.98 -6.81
C ALA A 42 -1.40 10.11 -5.49
N SER A 43 -1.37 11.31 -4.94
CA SER A 43 -0.72 11.54 -3.65
C SER A 43 -1.38 10.69 -2.56
N THR A 44 -0.57 10.01 -1.77
CA THR A 44 -1.02 9.32 -0.55
C THR A 44 -1.14 10.30 0.61
N SER A 45 -0.54 11.48 0.48
CA SER A 45 -0.53 12.51 1.51
C SER A 45 -1.77 13.41 1.42
N PRO A 46 -2.42 13.72 2.54
CA PRO A 46 -3.51 14.69 2.59
C PRO A 46 -3.00 16.11 2.36
N LYS A 47 -3.92 17.04 2.08
CA LYS A 47 -3.60 18.48 2.08
C LYS A 47 -3.53 18.97 3.52
N ASP A 48 -2.33 19.22 3.99
CA ASP A 48 -2.05 19.66 5.35
C ASP A 48 -0.82 20.58 5.39
N PRO A 49 -0.81 21.64 6.21
CA PRO A 49 0.33 22.55 6.30
C PRO A 49 1.66 21.85 6.64
N VAL A 50 1.64 20.80 7.45
CA VAL A 50 2.84 20.00 7.79
C VAL A 50 3.47 19.37 6.54
N ILE A 51 2.63 18.88 5.62
CA ILE A 51 3.07 18.24 4.37
C ILE A 51 3.52 19.27 3.35
N ASP A 52 2.76 20.37 3.21
CA ASP A 52 3.13 21.46 2.30
C ASP A 52 4.49 22.07 2.72
N LEU A 53 4.69 22.22 4.04
CA LEU A 53 5.96 22.67 4.61
C LEU A 53 7.10 21.68 4.37
N ASP A 54 6.84 20.36 4.46
CA ASP A 54 7.84 19.34 4.15
C ASP A 54 8.34 19.43 2.69
N ILE A 55 7.42 19.64 1.76
CA ILE A 55 7.74 19.83 0.35
C ILE A 55 8.57 21.11 0.13
N GLU A 56 8.25 22.19 0.83
CA GLU A 56 8.98 23.46 0.74
C GLU A 56 10.40 23.31 1.31
N ILE A 57 10.52 22.75 2.51
CA ILE A 57 11.81 22.58 3.19
C ILE A 57 12.72 21.65 2.39
N SER A 58 12.19 20.54 1.86
CA SER A 58 12.98 19.60 1.05
C SER A 58 13.60 20.24 -0.19
N LYS A 59 12.97 21.30 -0.72
CA LYS A 59 13.51 22.04 -1.88
C LYS A 59 14.48 23.16 -1.47
N LYS A 60 14.18 23.87 -0.38
CA LYS A 60 14.94 25.05 0.05
C LYS A 60 16.17 24.67 0.87
N PHE A 61 16.09 23.65 1.72
CA PHE A 61 17.13 23.21 2.66
C PHE A 61 17.65 21.83 2.26
N SER A 62 17.96 21.64 0.97
CA SER A 62 18.51 20.38 0.50
C SER A 62 19.93 20.19 1.02
N ASP A 63 20.22 18.98 1.54
CA ASP A 63 21.59 18.65 1.93
C ASP A 63 22.47 18.56 0.68
N GLU A 64 23.73 18.90 0.82
CA GLU A 64 24.78 18.68 -0.16
C GLU A 64 25.09 17.20 -0.31
N VAL A 65 24.84 16.42 0.75
CA VAL A 65 25.21 15.01 0.87
C VAL A 65 23.97 14.11 0.95
N HIS A 66 23.98 13.06 0.14
CA HIS A 66 23.08 11.93 0.27
C HIS A 66 23.74 10.83 1.11
N PHE A 67 23.06 10.36 2.16
CA PHE A 67 23.57 9.34 3.08
C PHE A 67 23.00 7.97 2.73
N ALA A 68 23.86 7.03 2.34
CA ALA A 68 23.51 5.64 2.13
C ALA A 68 24.11 4.78 3.26
N LEU A 69 23.24 4.09 4.01
CA LEU A 69 23.60 3.36 5.23
C LEU A 69 23.63 1.85 4.98
N TYR A 70 24.70 1.18 5.43
CA TYR A 70 24.87 -0.27 5.31
C TYR A 70 25.34 -0.85 6.63
N LEU A 71 24.59 -1.81 7.15
CA LEU A 71 24.96 -2.55 8.34
C LEU A 71 25.79 -3.78 7.96
N LEU A 72 26.93 -3.93 8.58
CA LEU A 72 27.79 -5.10 8.47
C LEU A 72 27.73 -5.93 9.75
N GLU A 73 27.47 -7.22 9.61
CA GLU A 73 27.38 -8.16 10.73
C GLU A 73 28.33 -9.36 10.47
N VAL A 74 29.10 -9.76 11.50
CA VAL A 74 29.94 -10.96 11.45
C VAL A 74 29.17 -12.18 11.97
N PRO A 75 29.61 -13.42 11.64
CA PRO A 75 29.06 -14.62 12.22
C PRO A 75 29.15 -14.59 13.76
N LYS A 76 28.20 -15.25 14.43
CA LYS A 76 28.13 -15.27 15.89
C LYS A 76 29.45 -15.75 16.54
N GLY A 77 30.00 -14.91 17.42
CA GLY A 77 31.24 -15.17 18.14
C GLY A 77 32.51 -14.70 17.42
N GLU A 78 32.39 -14.10 16.23
CA GLU A 78 33.47 -13.40 15.53
C GLU A 78 33.46 -11.90 15.83
N ASP A 79 34.50 -11.20 15.45
CA ASP A 79 34.76 -9.82 15.80
C ASP A 79 35.06 -8.99 14.54
N ILE A 80 34.14 -8.07 14.19
CA ILE A 80 34.27 -7.21 13.00
C ILE A 80 35.48 -6.27 13.07
N LEU A 81 35.95 -5.96 14.27
CA LEU A 81 37.13 -5.13 14.51
C LEU A 81 38.44 -5.91 14.41
N SER A 82 38.43 -7.15 13.91
CA SER A 82 39.63 -7.91 13.64
C SER A 82 40.23 -7.52 12.27
N LYS A 83 41.55 -7.70 12.11
CA LYS A 83 42.28 -7.45 10.85
C LYS A 83 41.57 -8.09 9.65
N LYS A 84 41.10 -9.35 9.81
CA LYS A 84 40.44 -10.11 8.74
C LYS A 84 39.29 -9.29 8.09
N TYR A 85 38.38 -8.82 8.91
CA TYR A 85 37.18 -8.13 8.45
C TYR A 85 37.46 -6.68 8.05
N LEU A 86 38.32 -5.96 8.80
CA LEU A 86 38.71 -4.62 8.44
C LEU A 86 39.46 -4.57 7.09
N LEU A 87 40.24 -5.56 6.75
CA LEU A 87 40.90 -5.64 5.44
C LEU A 87 39.88 -5.87 4.30
N GLU A 88 38.84 -6.66 4.54
CA GLU A 88 37.77 -6.89 3.58
C GLU A 88 36.97 -5.58 3.36
N ILE A 89 36.64 -4.88 4.45
CA ILE A 89 35.96 -3.56 4.40
C ILE A 89 36.82 -2.54 3.64
N PHE A 90 38.14 -2.45 3.94
CA PHE A 90 39.06 -1.54 3.28
C PHE A 90 39.12 -1.78 1.76
N LYS A 91 39.21 -3.06 1.34
CA LYS A 91 39.23 -3.42 -0.08
C LYS A 91 37.93 -3.05 -0.79
N ALA A 92 36.80 -3.25 -0.10
CA ALA A 92 35.51 -2.86 -0.64
C ALA A 92 35.36 -1.35 -0.80
N SER A 93 35.86 -0.54 0.15
CA SER A 93 35.91 0.91 0.05
C SER A 93 36.74 1.37 -1.15
N GLU A 94 37.94 0.80 -1.33
CA GLU A 94 38.79 1.11 -2.47
C GLU A 94 38.14 0.73 -3.80
N LYS A 95 37.48 -0.43 -3.84
CA LYS A 95 36.76 -0.88 -5.03
C LYS A 95 35.58 0.03 -5.38
N LEU A 96 34.83 0.49 -4.37
CA LEU A 96 33.72 1.43 -4.54
C LEU A 96 34.20 2.74 -5.17
N ARG A 97 35.29 3.33 -4.66
CA ARG A 97 35.94 4.53 -5.23
C ARG A 97 36.37 4.32 -6.69
N LEU A 98 36.94 3.14 -6.99
CA LEU A 98 37.35 2.79 -8.35
C LEU A 98 36.17 2.67 -9.32
N ILE A 99 35.06 2.09 -8.88
CA ILE A 99 33.84 1.91 -9.70
C ILE A 99 33.17 3.27 -9.94
N ASP A 100 33.11 4.16 -8.94
CA ASP A 100 32.61 5.52 -9.11
C ASP A 100 33.47 6.32 -10.10
N SER A 101 34.79 6.21 -10.01
CA SER A 101 35.70 6.88 -10.96
C SER A 101 35.51 6.43 -12.43
N LYS A 102 34.93 5.23 -12.63
CA LYS A 102 34.51 4.71 -13.94
C LYS A 102 33.08 5.10 -14.30
N LYS A 103 32.37 5.81 -13.40
CA LYS A 103 30.97 6.24 -13.58
C LYS A 103 29.98 5.09 -13.64
N GLU A 104 30.33 3.95 -13.05
CA GLU A 104 29.51 2.74 -13.07
C GLU A 104 28.48 2.68 -11.92
N LEU A 105 28.54 3.61 -10.94
CA LEU A 105 27.53 3.75 -9.88
C LEU A 105 26.32 4.59 -10.32
N SER A 106 26.35 5.20 -11.51
CA SER A 106 25.30 6.09 -11.98
C SER A 106 23.97 5.34 -12.15
N PRO A 107 22.88 5.87 -11.59
CA PRO A 107 21.52 5.41 -11.89
C PRO A 107 21.23 5.44 -13.39
N SER A 108 20.33 4.55 -13.83
CA SER A 108 20.02 4.35 -15.27
C SER A 108 19.41 5.58 -15.93
N THR A 109 18.76 6.44 -15.17
CA THR A 109 18.01 7.61 -15.63
C THR A 109 18.78 8.91 -15.58
N ILE A 110 19.99 8.91 -14.99
CA ILE A 110 20.86 10.09 -14.82
C ILE A 110 22.08 9.97 -15.74
N GLU A 111 22.66 11.13 -16.08
CA GLU A 111 23.91 11.17 -16.86
C GLU A 111 25.05 10.50 -16.08
N LYS A 112 25.86 9.71 -16.78
CA LYS A 112 26.98 8.98 -16.19
C LYS A 112 28.07 9.95 -15.71
N GLN A 113 28.23 10.05 -14.41
CA GLN A 113 29.23 10.86 -13.74
C GLN A 113 29.66 10.22 -12.41
N ASN A 114 30.60 10.86 -11.71
CA ASN A 114 30.96 10.46 -10.35
C ASN A 114 29.89 10.98 -9.39
N HIS A 115 29.43 10.12 -8.52
CA HIS A 115 28.38 10.45 -7.56
C HIS A 115 28.84 10.42 -6.11
N LEU A 116 30.04 9.90 -5.80
CA LEU A 116 30.59 9.95 -4.46
C LEU A 116 30.94 11.39 -4.06
N PHE A 117 30.55 11.78 -2.85
CA PHE A 117 30.85 13.09 -2.29
C PHE A 117 32.27 13.13 -1.74
N SER A 118 33.07 14.13 -2.13
CA SER A 118 34.48 14.28 -1.71
C SER A 118 34.61 15.51 -0.84
N TYR A 119 35.28 15.37 0.30
CA TYR A 119 35.65 16.47 1.19
C TYR A 119 36.90 16.11 1.98
N VAL A 120 37.52 17.12 2.59
CA VAL A 120 38.62 16.93 3.55
C VAL A 120 38.06 17.02 4.94
N ASP A 121 38.18 15.93 5.70
CA ASP A 121 37.74 15.89 7.09
C ASP A 121 38.64 16.84 7.92
N SER A 122 38.02 17.83 8.56
CA SER A 122 38.71 18.89 9.28
C SER A 122 39.40 18.44 10.58
N GLU A 123 38.96 17.36 11.19
CA GLU A 123 39.53 16.83 12.43
C GLU A 123 40.74 15.92 12.15
N THR A 124 40.64 15.10 11.12
CA THR A 124 41.69 14.13 10.76
C THR A 124 42.59 14.57 9.63
N SER A 125 42.26 15.66 8.90
CA SER A 125 42.90 16.10 7.64
C SER A 125 42.99 14.99 6.57
N ILE A 126 42.08 14.03 6.62
CA ILE A 126 41.99 12.93 5.65
C ILE A 126 41.06 13.37 4.52
N GLU A 127 41.48 13.18 3.28
CA GLU A 127 40.57 13.30 2.13
C GLU A 127 39.61 12.13 2.11
N VAL A 128 38.33 12.44 2.33
CA VAL A 128 37.23 11.48 2.28
C VAL A 128 36.61 11.50 0.89
N ASN A 129 36.58 10.35 0.25
CA ASN A 129 36.07 10.20 -1.10
C ASN A 129 34.89 9.21 -1.04
N GLY A 130 33.72 9.71 -0.68
CA GLY A 130 32.46 9.01 -0.61
C GLY A 130 32.29 8.05 0.58
N ILE A 131 33.36 7.54 1.16
CA ILE A 131 33.29 6.59 2.27
C ILE A 131 34.48 6.75 3.19
N LEU A 132 34.23 6.84 4.49
CA LEU A 132 35.25 6.79 5.53
C LEU A 132 34.87 5.70 6.53
N THR A 133 35.67 4.67 6.59
CA THR A 133 35.45 3.56 7.53
C THR A 133 36.53 3.54 8.61
N LEU A 134 36.25 2.83 9.69
CA LEU A 134 37.29 2.56 10.69
C LEU A 134 38.52 1.86 10.07
N ALA A 135 38.33 1.06 9.02
CA ALA A 135 39.41 0.39 8.31
C ALA A 135 40.32 1.38 7.56
N ASP A 136 39.75 2.44 6.96
CA ASP A 136 40.51 3.53 6.32
C ASP A 136 41.35 4.29 7.36
N VAL A 137 40.75 4.64 8.51
CA VAL A 137 41.45 5.33 9.59
C VAL A 137 42.58 4.47 10.16
N VAL A 138 42.33 3.20 10.44
CA VAL A 138 43.35 2.26 10.93
C VAL A 138 44.50 2.12 9.94
N ASN A 139 44.17 1.99 8.64
CA ASN A 139 45.23 1.91 7.62
C ASN A 139 46.09 3.18 7.57
N ASN A 140 45.48 4.37 7.65
CA ASN A 140 46.18 5.64 7.64
C ASN A 140 47.06 5.84 8.87
N VAL A 141 46.59 5.47 10.07
CA VAL A 141 47.35 5.52 11.31
C VAL A 141 48.54 4.53 11.27
N LEU A 142 48.34 3.32 10.77
CA LEU A 142 49.40 2.32 10.60
C LEU A 142 50.50 2.81 9.64
N LEU A 143 50.13 3.53 8.57
CA LEU A 143 51.09 4.09 7.60
C LEU A 143 51.80 5.33 8.16
N ALA A 144 51.09 6.25 8.79
CA ALA A 144 51.63 7.49 9.31
C ALA A 144 52.51 7.32 10.56
N ASN A 145 52.26 6.29 11.37
CA ASN A 145 52.99 6.08 12.60
C ASN A 145 54.36 5.41 12.33
N PRO A 146 55.51 6.07 12.65
CA PRO A 146 56.85 5.53 12.42
C PRO A 146 57.10 4.16 13.11
N ARG A 147 56.32 3.83 14.18
CA ARG A 147 56.47 2.54 14.91
C ARG A 147 56.00 1.38 14.02
N TYR A 148 55.01 1.58 13.20
CA TYR A 148 54.44 0.50 12.37
C TYR A 148 54.92 0.61 10.93
N ASN A 149 54.72 1.75 10.29
CA ASN A 149 55.06 2.03 8.89
C ASN A 149 54.62 0.90 7.94
N LYS A 150 53.38 0.43 8.11
CA LYS A 150 52.79 -0.74 7.42
C LYS A 150 51.40 -0.38 6.92
N THR A 151 50.96 -1.03 5.84
CA THR A 151 49.56 -1.06 5.44
C THR A 151 48.75 -2.00 6.31
N LEU A 152 47.43 -1.84 6.35
CA LEU A 152 46.51 -2.76 7.02
C LEU A 152 46.69 -4.22 6.55
N GLN A 153 47.06 -4.43 5.28
CA GLN A 153 47.33 -5.75 4.73
C GLN A 153 48.58 -6.41 5.37
N ASN A 154 49.59 -5.66 5.72
CA ASN A 154 50.85 -6.15 6.24
C ASN A 154 50.96 -6.13 7.77
N ALA A 155 50.04 -5.46 8.48
CA ALA A 155 49.98 -5.38 9.93
C ALA A 155 49.54 -6.72 10.55
N THR A 156 49.91 -6.98 11.80
CA THR A 156 49.37 -8.10 12.58
C THR A 156 48.03 -7.74 13.19
N ASN A 157 47.24 -8.72 13.66
CA ASN A 157 45.95 -8.43 14.31
C ASN A 157 46.14 -7.63 15.62
N GLU A 158 47.23 -7.89 16.33
CA GLU A 158 47.60 -7.19 17.57
C GLU A 158 47.92 -5.71 17.28
N GLU A 159 48.72 -5.42 16.24
CA GLU A 159 49.00 -4.05 15.82
C GLU A 159 47.72 -3.29 15.42
N VAL A 160 46.80 -3.97 14.70
CA VAL A 160 45.50 -3.42 14.34
C VAL A 160 44.68 -3.08 15.59
N LYS A 161 44.62 -3.98 16.56
CA LYS A 161 43.88 -3.78 17.82
C LYS A 161 44.47 -2.65 18.68
N GLU A 162 45.80 -2.52 18.69
CA GLU A 162 46.51 -1.44 19.39
C GLU A 162 46.13 -0.06 18.78
N VAL A 163 46.11 0.02 17.45
CA VAL A 163 45.65 1.22 16.73
C VAL A 163 44.19 1.52 16.99
N ILE A 164 43.29 0.51 16.95
CA ILE A 164 41.87 0.69 17.27
C ILE A 164 41.70 1.23 18.70
N SER A 165 42.45 0.66 19.67
CA SER A 165 42.40 1.14 21.06
C SER A 165 42.77 2.63 21.15
N THR A 166 43.75 3.08 20.38
CA THR A 166 44.20 4.46 20.37
C THR A 166 43.16 5.37 19.66
N VAL A 167 42.66 4.97 18.51
CA VAL A 167 41.68 5.69 17.72
C VAL A 167 40.36 5.90 18.52
N LEU A 168 39.85 4.83 19.14
CA LEU A 168 38.56 4.88 19.84
C LEU A 168 38.62 5.54 21.23
N LYS A 169 39.83 5.78 21.77
CA LYS A 169 40.05 6.57 22.99
C LYS A 169 40.00 8.09 22.73
N GLY A 170 40.32 8.52 21.50
CA GLY A 170 40.34 9.93 21.13
C GLY A 170 38.95 10.49 20.94
N ASP A 171 38.73 11.75 21.31
CA ASP A 171 37.48 12.47 21.07
C ASP A 171 37.33 12.87 19.60
N GLN A 172 38.40 12.79 18.80
CA GLN A 172 38.46 13.19 17.38
C GLN A 172 37.73 12.26 16.40
N VAL A 173 37.20 11.10 16.86
CA VAL A 173 36.53 10.10 16.03
C VAL A 173 35.17 9.69 16.63
N LYS A 174 34.46 10.64 17.21
CA LYS A 174 33.14 10.40 17.85
C LYS A 174 32.16 9.73 16.87
N ASP A 175 32.14 10.17 15.63
CA ASP A 175 31.22 9.64 14.62
C ASP A 175 31.56 8.20 14.23
N ILE A 176 32.84 7.85 14.09
CA ILE A 176 33.26 6.45 13.84
C ILE A 176 32.91 5.55 15.02
N LYS A 177 33.04 6.03 16.24
CA LYS A 177 32.68 5.28 17.45
C LYS A 177 31.17 5.01 17.53
N ARG A 178 30.34 5.96 17.09
CA ARG A 178 28.88 5.80 17.00
C ARG A 178 28.47 4.73 15.99
N ASN A 179 29.30 4.47 14.98
CA ASN A 179 29.07 3.46 13.95
C ASN A 179 29.42 2.02 14.41
N ILE A 180 29.83 1.82 15.67
CA ILE A 180 30.11 0.50 16.26
C ILE A 180 28.92 0.07 17.11
N SER A 181 28.55 -1.21 17.04
CA SER A 181 27.40 -1.76 17.77
C SER A 181 27.44 -1.45 19.27
N ILE A 182 26.29 -1.15 19.87
CA ILE A 182 26.13 -1.00 21.33
C ILE A 182 26.45 -2.29 22.09
N HIS A 183 26.43 -3.45 21.42
CA HIS A 183 26.81 -4.75 21.97
C HIS A 183 28.32 -5.03 21.87
N SER A 184 29.12 -3.99 21.65
CA SER A 184 30.58 -4.08 21.68
C SER A 184 31.10 -4.33 23.10
N ASN A 185 32.18 -5.08 23.21
CA ASN A 185 32.84 -5.39 24.48
C ASN A 185 34.25 -4.83 24.50
N ILE A 186 34.69 -4.40 25.67
CA ILE A 186 36.03 -3.86 25.92
C ILE A 186 36.70 -4.71 27.01
N GLU A 187 37.79 -5.38 26.66
CA GLU A 187 38.62 -6.12 27.61
C GLU A 187 39.98 -5.45 27.70
N LYS A 188 40.55 -5.37 28.92
CA LYS A 188 41.92 -4.93 29.06
C LYS A 188 42.89 -6.07 28.78
N LYS A 189 43.79 -5.89 27.83
CA LYS A 189 44.84 -6.89 27.48
C LYS A 189 46.20 -6.23 27.54
N ASN A 190 47.19 -6.97 28.04
CA ASN A 190 48.57 -6.55 28.03
C ASN A 190 49.27 -7.10 26.79
N ILE A 191 49.77 -6.20 25.91
CA ILE A 191 50.52 -6.53 24.70
C ILE A 191 51.87 -5.82 24.80
N ASP A 192 52.94 -6.58 24.76
CA ASP A 192 54.34 -6.09 24.84
C ASP A 192 54.60 -5.15 26.05
N GLY A 193 53.90 -5.38 27.19
CA GLY A 193 54.03 -4.58 28.41
C GLY A 193 53.12 -3.37 28.48
N ASN A 194 52.31 -3.06 27.45
CA ASN A 194 51.33 -1.98 27.44
C ASN A 194 49.92 -2.52 27.65
N GLU A 195 49.16 -1.94 28.57
CA GLU A 195 47.73 -2.25 28.75
C GLU A 195 46.92 -1.49 27.70
N ILE A 196 46.22 -2.22 26.85
CA ILE A 196 45.33 -1.68 25.81
C ILE A 196 43.89 -2.08 26.05
N ASP A 197 42.96 -1.25 25.59
CA ASP A 197 41.53 -1.60 25.52
C ASP A 197 41.28 -2.43 24.27
N TRP A 198 41.07 -3.73 24.47
CA TRP A 198 40.78 -4.67 23.39
C TRP A 198 39.29 -4.62 23.05
N TRP A 199 38.96 -3.85 22.01
CA TRP A 199 37.61 -3.74 21.52
C TRP A 199 37.22 -4.93 20.67
N THR A 200 36.00 -5.44 20.88
CA THR A 200 35.34 -6.45 20.02
C THR A 200 33.93 -5.99 19.70
N SER A 201 33.45 -6.21 18.48
CA SER A 201 32.12 -5.84 18.07
C SER A 201 31.50 -6.88 17.13
N PRO A 202 30.18 -7.21 17.28
CA PRO A 202 29.50 -8.11 16.38
C PRO A 202 29.08 -7.44 15.06
N ALA A 203 28.99 -6.09 15.03
CA ALA A 203 28.51 -5.35 13.88
C ALA A 203 29.09 -3.94 13.81
N MET A 204 29.05 -3.36 12.61
CA MET A 204 29.45 -1.98 12.36
C MET A 204 28.56 -1.38 11.25
N LEU A 205 28.23 -0.10 11.37
CA LEU A 205 27.56 0.69 10.32
C LEU A 205 28.57 1.31 9.39
N ILE A 206 28.35 1.20 8.09
CA ILE A 206 29.07 1.97 7.06
C ILE A 206 28.13 3.02 6.49
N VAL A 207 28.65 4.24 6.37
CA VAL A 207 27.96 5.35 5.73
C VAL A 207 28.68 5.69 4.42
N VAL A 208 27.97 5.62 3.31
CA VAL A 208 28.46 6.07 2.01
C VAL A 208 27.81 7.41 1.70
N LEU A 209 28.64 8.38 1.33
CA LEU A 209 28.26 9.76 1.06
C LEU A 209 28.17 9.96 -0.46
N GLY A 210 26.96 10.25 -0.94
CA GLY A 210 26.70 10.60 -2.32
C GLY A 210 26.58 12.13 -2.49
N ASN A 211 26.97 12.64 -3.65
CA ASN A 211 26.74 14.05 -4.01
C ASN A 211 25.24 14.20 -4.36
N ASN A 212 24.50 14.85 -3.48
CA ASN A 212 23.05 14.97 -3.58
C ASN A 212 22.59 15.73 -4.83
N GLU A 213 23.31 16.77 -5.24
CA GLU A 213 23.02 17.55 -6.44
C GLU A 213 23.13 16.68 -7.70
N SER A 214 24.19 15.86 -7.79
CA SER A 214 24.40 14.93 -8.90
C SER A 214 23.35 13.82 -8.98
N LEU A 215 22.66 13.52 -7.87
CA LEU A 215 21.56 12.57 -7.74
C LEU A 215 20.18 13.22 -7.85
N GLY A 216 20.09 14.47 -8.35
CA GLY A 216 18.84 15.18 -8.58
C GLY A 216 18.40 16.13 -7.46
N GLY A 217 19.18 16.25 -6.38
CA GLY A 217 18.89 17.15 -5.25
C GLY A 217 17.67 16.73 -4.40
N GLY A 218 17.22 17.63 -3.54
CA GLY A 218 16.09 17.39 -2.66
C GLY A 218 16.37 16.37 -1.55
N SER A 219 15.34 16.00 -0.78
CA SER A 219 15.40 14.94 0.23
C SER A 219 14.85 13.63 -0.32
N GLN A 220 15.38 12.50 0.16
CA GLN A 220 14.79 11.20 -0.10
C GLN A 220 13.56 11.03 0.79
N ARG A 221 12.43 10.66 0.20
CA ARG A 221 11.18 10.42 0.92
C ARG A 221 10.94 8.94 1.11
N VAL A 222 10.60 8.56 2.34
CA VAL A 222 10.14 7.21 2.68
C VAL A 222 8.65 7.13 2.39
N ALA A 223 8.28 6.94 1.12
CA ALA A 223 6.89 6.77 0.71
C ALA A 223 6.79 5.80 -0.46
N LEU A 224 5.72 5.02 -0.51
CA LEU A 224 5.38 4.21 -1.68
C LEU A 224 4.98 5.14 -2.84
N GLY A 225 5.59 4.98 -4.01
CA GLY A 225 5.37 5.85 -5.15
C GLY A 225 6.27 7.11 -5.12
N GLY A 226 7.55 6.94 -4.83
CA GLY A 226 8.55 8.01 -4.80
C GLY A 226 8.63 8.80 -6.09
N ASP A 227 9.04 10.06 -5.98
CA ASP A 227 9.36 10.87 -7.14
C ASP A 227 10.64 10.36 -7.85
N LYS A 228 10.92 10.91 -9.03
CA LYS A 228 12.08 10.47 -9.82
C LYS A 228 13.39 10.55 -9.03
N ASN A 229 13.59 11.62 -8.25
CA ASN A 229 14.82 11.80 -7.49
C ASN A 229 14.98 10.76 -6.38
N THR A 230 13.89 10.36 -5.74
CA THR A 230 13.88 9.27 -4.76
C THR A 230 14.25 7.94 -5.40
N LEU A 231 13.68 7.64 -6.57
CA LEU A 231 14.00 6.40 -7.31
C LEU A 231 15.46 6.36 -7.77
N ASP A 232 16.00 7.48 -8.26
CA ASP A 232 17.40 7.59 -8.66
C ASP A 232 18.36 7.35 -7.47
N LYS A 233 18.03 7.87 -6.29
CA LYS A 233 18.80 7.63 -5.05
C LYS A 233 18.71 6.17 -4.58
N GLU A 234 17.54 5.55 -4.67
CA GLU A 234 17.38 4.13 -4.37
C GLU A 234 18.22 3.25 -5.30
N GLU A 235 18.23 3.54 -6.61
CA GLU A 235 19.06 2.81 -7.58
C GLU A 235 20.57 3.00 -7.29
N PHE A 236 20.98 4.21 -6.93
CA PHE A 236 22.36 4.48 -6.49
C PHE A 236 22.73 3.64 -5.25
N ASN A 237 21.87 3.60 -4.25
CA ASN A 237 22.07 2.81 -3.03
C ASN A 237 22.20 1.31 -3.32
N ILE A 238 21.39 0.79 -4.25
CA ILE A 238 21.44 -0.61 -4.68
C ILE A 238 22.76 -0.91 -5.41
N ASN A 239 23.20 -0.02 -6.31
CA ASN A 239 24.46 -0.19 -7.03
C ASN A 239 25.64 -0.28 -6.04
N ILE A 240 25.63 0.55 -4.98
CA ILE A 240 26.63 0.46 -3.90
C ILE A 240 26.53 -0.90 -3.17
N LEU A 241 25.32 -1.31 -2.77
CA LEU A 241 25.10 -2.57 -2.06
C LEU A 241 25.61 -3.78 -2.86
N GLU A 242 25.41 -3.79 -4.18
CA GLU A 242 25.92 -4.84 -5.06
C GLU A 242 27.44 -4.89 -5.07
N VAL A 243 28.11 -3.74 -5.13
CA VAL A 243 29.58 -3.65 -5.06
C VAL A 243 30.09 -4.17 -3.71
N LEU A 244 29.47 -3.74 -2.61
CA LEU A 244 29.86 -4.18 -1.27
C LEU A 244 29.67 -5.70 -1.11
N LYS A 245 28.56 -6.27 -1.56
CA LYS A 245 28.29 -7.73 -1.52
C LYS A 245 29.25 -8.53 -2.39
N GLN A 246 29.73 -7.97 -3.50
CA GLN A 246 30.72 -8.63 -4.37
C GLN A 246 32.12 -8.69 -3.77
N GLU A 247 32.49 -7.73 -2.94
CA GLU A 247 33.84 -7.66 -2.35
C GLU A 247 33.91 -8.23 -0.91
N MET A 248 32.78 -8.18 -0.16
CA MET A 248 32.71 -8.67 1.22
C MET A 248 31.94 -9.99 1.29
N HIS A 249 32.68 -11.10 1.13
CA HIS A 249 32.07 -12.44 1.08
C HIS A 249 31.87 -13.11 2.44
N THR A 250 32.57 -12.66 3.48
CA THR A 250 32.51 -13.27 4.82
C THR A 250 31.60 -12.52 5.78
N LEU A 251 31.16 -11.33 5.41
CA LEU A 251 30.26 -10.47 6.14
C LEU A 251 28.84 -10.60 5.62
N LYS A 252 27.85 -10.48 6.51
CA LYS A 252 26.47 -10.19 6.13
C LYS A 252 26.30 -8.70 5.99
N ILE A 253 25.71 -8.26 4.89
CA ILE A 253 25.50 -6.85 4.57
C ILE A 253 24.01 -6.59 4.41
N TRP A 254 23.52 -5.61 5.14
CA TRP A 254 22.14 -5.16 5.09
C TRP A 254 22.12 -3.72 4.55
N GLY A 255 21.42 -3.48 3.45
CA GLY A 255 21.15 -2.14 2.96
C GLY A 255 20.04 -1.51 3.79
N ILE A 256 20.35 -0.45 4.51
CA ILE A 256 19.42 0.29 5.37
C ILE A 256 18.95 1.57 4.68
N ALA A 257 19.65 1.97 3.64
CA ALA A 257 19.20 3.03 2.75
C ALA A 257 17.86 2.59 2.12
N ILE A 258 16.85 3.34 2.36
CA ILE A 258 15.45 3.03 2.20
C ILE A 258 15.10 2.78 0.74
N ASP A 259 15.04 1.53 0.37
CA ASP A 259 14.69 1.04 -0.97
C ASP A 259 13.22 0.60 -1.01
N VAL A 260 12.33 1.44 -0.49
CA VAL A 260 10.89 1.13 -0.32
C VAL A 260 10.22 0.84 -1.65
N ASN A 261 10.53 1.62 -2.67
CA ASN A 261 9.91 1.45 -3.99
C ASN A 261 10.45 0.22 -4.70
N THR A 262 11.76 0.00 -4.66
CA THR A 262 12.41 -1.18 -5.26
C THR A 262 11.95 -2.47 -4.59
N GLU A 263 11.88 -2.48 -3.26
CA GLU A 263 11.35 -3.63 -2.53
C GLU A 263 9.86 -3.84 -2.80
N GLY A 264 9.09 -2.76 -2.91
CA GLY A 264 7.68 -2.78 -3.31
C GLY A 264 7.48 -3.37 -4.71
N GLU A 265 8.30 -3.01 -5.69
CA GLU A 265 8.28 -3.57 -7.04
C GLU A 265 8.64 -5.06 -7.03
N ARG A 266 9.71 -5.44 -6.34
CA ARG A 266 10.17 -6.83 -6.21
C ARG A 266 9.11 -7.74 -5.57
N GLN A 267 8.54 -7.32 -4.44
CA GLN A 267 7.51 -8.09 -3.75
C GLN A 267 6.17 -8.05 -4.46
N GLY A 268 5.81 -6.92 -5.07
CA GLY A 268 4.63 -6.78 -5.92
C GLY A 268 4.66 -7.74 -7.11
N THR A 269 5.80 -7.82 -7.80
CA THR A 269 6.00 -8.76 -8.91
C THR A 269 5.89 -10.21 -8.45
N SER A 270 6.47 -10.57 -7.30
CA SER A 270 6.34 -11.92 -6.73
C SER A 270 4.90 -12.27 -6.34
N SER A 271 4.10 -11.28 -5.99
CA SER A 271 2.67 -11.43 -5.67
C SER A 271 1.77 -11.61 -6.90
N ALA A 272 2.26 -11.32 -8.12
CA ALA A 272 1.49 -11.44 -9.37
C ALA A 272 0.92 -12.84 -9.60
N LEU A 273 1.65 -13.90 -9.20
CA LEU A 273 1.18 -15.27 -9.28
C LEU A 273 -0.11 -15.46 -8.46
N PHE A 274 -0.18 -14.92 -7.25
CA PHE A 274 -1.33 -15.05 -6.36
C PHE A 274 -2.53 -14.28 -6.90
N ILE A 275 -2.33 -13.11 -7.52
CA ILE A 275 -3.38 -12.36 -8.22
C ILE A 275 -3.93 -13.19 -9.38
N THR A 276 -3.05 -13.81 -10.17
CA THR A 276 -3.45 -14.70 -11.27
C THR A 276 -4.29 -15.88 -10.77
N LEU A 277 -3.82 -16.56 -9.72
CA LEU A 277 -4.52 -17.70 -9.11
C LEU A 277 -5.88 -17.29 -8.53
N THR A 278 -5.98 -16.08 -7.94
CA THR A 278 -7.25 -15.51 -7.46
C THR A 278 -8.26 -15.40 -8.58
N VAL A 279 -7.88 -14.85 -9.73
CA VAL A 279 -8.77 -14.71 -10.92
C VAL A 279 -9.18 -16.10 -11.45
N ILE A 280 -8.22 -17.00 -11.59
CA ILE A 280 -8.50 -18.38 -12.09
C ILE A 280 -9.44 -19.12 -11.12
N ALA A 281 -9.17 -19.07 -9.82
CA ALA A 281 -9.99 -19.71 -8.81
C ALA A 281 -11.43 -19.16 -8.82
N ALA A 282 -11.58 -17.85 -8.89
CA ALA A 282 -12.89 -17.20 -8.99
C ALA A 282 -13.67 -17.71 -10.23
N ILE A 283 -13.04 -17.76 -11.40
CA ILE A 283 -13.66 -18.27 -12.63
C ILE A 283 -14.05 -19.76 -12.50
N VAL A 284 -13.16 -20.58 -11.92
CA VAL A 284 -13.41 -22.03 -11.74
C VAL A 284 -14.58 -22.27 -10.80
N VAL A 285 -14.62 -21.57 -9.66
CA VAL A 285 -15.71 -21.69 -8.68
C VAL A 285 -17.05 -21.25 -9.27
N VAL A 286 -17.06 -20.17 -10.07
CA VAL A 286 -18.26 -19.77 -10.85
C VAL A 286 -18.71 -20.89 -11.78
N GLY A 287 -17.77 -21.48 -12.51
CA GLY A 287 -18.07 -22.61 -13.41
C GLY A 287 -18.69 -23.80 -12.69
N LEU A 288 -18.17 -24.15 -11.52
CA LEU A 288 -18.72 -25.20 -10.66
C LEU A 288 -20.11 -24.85 -10.10
N SER A 289 -20.31 -23.60 -9.68
CA SER A 289 -21.58 -23.10 -9.16
C SER A 289 -22.68 -23.09 -10.24
N LEU A 290 -22.36 -22.60 -11.42
CA LEU A 290 -23.28 -22.48 -12.56
C LEU A 290 -23.36 -23.76 -13.41
N ARG A 291 -22.45 -24.72 -13.21
CA ARG A 291 -22.38 -26.00 -13.94
C ARG A 291 -22.42 -25.83 -15.47
N SER A 292 -21.75 -24.80 -15.96
CA SER A 292 -21.80 -24.45 -17.38
C SER A 292 -20.41 -24.07 -17.90
N TYR A 293 -19.94 -24.75 -18.94
CA TYR A 293 -18.71 -24.38 -19.64
C TYR A 293 -18.76 -22.94 -20.16
N TRP A 294 -19.87 -22.58 -20.81
CA TRP A 294 -20.03 -21.23 -21.35
C TRP A 294 -20.03 -20.16 -20.31
N ALA A 295 -20.47 -20.46 -19.08
CA ALA A 295 -20.37 -19.53 -17.97
C ALA A 295 -18.90 -19.28 -17.60
N VAL A 296 -18.04 -20.31 -17.55
CA VAL A 296 -16.59 -20.17 -17.32
C VAL A 296 -15.95 -19.26 -18.37
N VAL A 297 -16.19 -19.56 -19.63
CA VAL A 297 -15.60 -18.82 -20.76
C VAL A 297 -16.07 -17.36 -20.79
N LEU A 298 -17.37 -17.12 -20.65
CA LEU A 298 -17.94 -15.77 -20.66
C LEU A 298 -17.51 -14.93 -19.47
N VAL A 299 -17.44 -15.52 -18.28
CA VAL A 299 -16.97 -14.82 -17.10
C VAL A 299 -15.47 -14.53 -17.20
N GLY A 300 -14.66 -15.49 -17.68
CA GLY A 300 -13.23 -15.30 -17.85
C GLY A 300 -12.93 -14.20 -18.87
N ILE A 301 -13.50 -14.25 -20.06
CA ILE A 301 -13.36 -13.21 -21.10
C ILE A 301 -13.91 -11.87 -20.59
N GLY A 302 -15.05 -11.90 -19.88
CA GLY A 302 -15.66 -10.72 -19.28
C GLY A 302 -14.72 -10.04 -18.29
N LEU A 303 -14.17 -10.79 -17.33
CA LEU A 303 -13.22 -10.28 -16.35
C LEU A 303 -11.96 -9.67 -17.01
N SER A 304 -11.43 -10.32 -18.05
CA SER A 304 -10.32 -9.75 -18.81
C SER A 304 -10.70 -8.46 -19.55
N THR A 305 -11.91 -8.41 -20.12
CA THR A 305 -12.43 -7.21 -20.80
C THR A 305 -12.65 -6.06 -19.81
N LEU A 306 -13.05 -6.38 -18.58
CA LEU A 306 -13.22 -5.37 -17.50
C LEU A 306 -11.94 -4.59 -17.22
N MET A 307 -10.75 -5.20 -17.38
CA MET A 307 -9.49 -4.49 -17.21
C MET A 307 -9.33 -3.35 -18.23
N ILE A 308 -9.71 -3.62 -19.48
CA ILE A 308 -9.70 -2.61 -20.55
C ILE A 308 -10.70 -1.49 -20.22
N TRP A 309 -11.91 -1.84 -19.74
CA TRP A 309 -12.93 -0.86 -19.38
C TRP A 309 -12.50 -0.03 -18.18
N LEU A 310 -11.97 -0.66 -17.14
CA LEU A 310 -11.47 0.04 -15.94
C LEU A 310 -10.39 1.05 -16.32
N LYS A 311 -9.33 0.59 -16.96
CA LYS A 311 -8.19 1.46 -17.31
C LYS A 311 -8.62 2.52 -18.34
N GLY A 312 -9.32 2.15 -19.40
CA GLY A 312 -9.76 3.09 -20.43
C GLY A 312 -10.66 4.19 -19.88
N ILE A 313 -11.67 3.86 -19.06
CA ILE A 313 -12.57 4.87 -18.46
C ILE A 313 -11.80 5.70 -17.44
N SER A 314 -10.94 5.10 -16.61
CA SER A 314 -10.12 5.82 -15.63
C SER A 314 -9.22 6.85 -16.32
N PHE A 315 -8.58 6.49 -17.43
CA PHE A 315 -7.77 7.42 -18.23
C PHE A 315 -8.61 8.56 -18.83
N LEU A 316 -9.79 8.26 -19.38
CA LEU A 316 -10.70 9.30 -19.91
C LEU A 316 -11.18 10.27 -18.83
N LEU A 317 -11.45 9.78 -17.62
CA LEU A 317 -11.80 10.58 -16.46
C LEU A 317 -10.61 11.33 -15.85
N GLY A 318 -9.38 11.02 -16.28
CA GLY A 318 -8.17 11.64 -15.78
C GLY A 318 -7.81 11.19 -14.38
N LEU A 319 -8.18 9.97 -14.00
CA LEU A 319 -7.79 9.39 -12.72
C LEU A 319 -6.29 9.13 -12.73
N LYS A 320 -5.64 9.45 -11.62
CA LYS A 320 -4.24 9.14 -11.38
C LYS A 320 -4.11 7.70 -10.91
N GLY A 321 -2.95 7.08 -11.20
CA GLY A 321 -2.59 5.75 -10.74
C GLY A 321 -2.17 5.69 -9.28
N GLY A 322 -1.49 4.62 -8.94
CA GLY A 322 -0.93 4.34 -7.62
C GLY A 322 -1.22 2.91 -7.19
N LEU A 323 -0.41 2.39 -6.27
CA LEU A 323 -0.43 1.00 -5.85
C LEU A 323 -1.84 0.51 -5.47
N ILE A 324 -2.60 1.33 -4.74
CA ILE A 324 -3.96 1.01 -4.29
C ILE A 324 -4.93 0.95 -5.47
N SER A 325 -4.93 1.94 -6.34
CA SER A 325 -5.87 2.00 -7.48
C SER A 325 -5.52 1.01 -8.59
N ASP A 326 -4.24 0.73 -8.80
CA ASP A 326 -3.76 -0.06 -9.93
C ASP A 326 -3.76 -1.57 -9.67
N LEU A 327 -3.68 -2.01 -8.41
CA LEU A 327 -3.68 -3.41 -8.04
C LEU A 327 -4.92 -3.82 -7.25
N ILE A 328 -5.33 -3.03 -6.23
CA ILE A 328 -6.45 -3.40 -5.36
C ILE A 328 -7.79 -3.29 -6.08
N VAL A 329 -8.03 -2.23 -6.87
CA VAL A 329 -9.30 -2.06 -7.60
C VAL A 329 -9.53 -3.18 -8.62
N PRO A 330 -8.56 -3.60 -9.47
CA PRO A 330 -8.72 -4.76 -10.33
C PRO A 330 -9.10 -6.05 -9.60
N ILE A 331 -8.49 -6.31 -8.44
CA ILE A 331 -8.79 -7.49 -7.63
C ILE A 331 -10.23 -7.42 -7.07
N ALA A 332 -10.61 -6.28 -6.52
CA ALA A 332 -11.98 -6.04 -6.04
C ALA A 332 -13.00 -6.18 -7.19
N MET A 333 -12.67 -5.70 -8.39
CA MET A 333 -13.51 -5.80 -9.57
C MET A 333 -13.78 -7.25 -10.00
N VAL A 334 -12.84 -8.18 -9.77
CA VAL A 334 -13.07 -9.61 -10.00
C VAL A 334 -14.24 -10.10 -9.16
N SER A 335 -14.30 -9.72 -7.88
CA SER A 335 -15.40 -10.07 -6.98
C SER A 335 -16.75 -9.52 -7.46
N PHE A 336 -16.80 -8.21 -7.77
CA PHE A 336 -18.04 -7.58 -8.29
C PHE A 336 -18.47 -8.22 -9.61
N GLY A 337 -17.52 -8.45 -10.52
CA GLY A 337 -17.82 -9.08 -11.80
C GLY A 337 -18.42 -10.47 -11.65
N VAL A 338 -17.86 -11.28 -10.76
CA VAL A 338 -18.37 -12.62 -10.45
C VAL A 338 -19.78 -12.55 -9.90
N ASP A 339 -20.06 -11.63 -8.97
CA ASP A 339 -21.37 -11.46 -8.35
C ASP A 339 -22.44 -11.13 -9.39
N PHE A 340 -22.23 -10.12 -10.22
CA PHE A 340 -23.15 -9.77 -11.30
C PHE A 340 -23.36 -10.93 -12.27
N ALA A 341 -22.27 -11.65 -12.63
CA ALA A 341 -22.35 -12.79 -13.55
C ALA A 341 -23.19 -13.96 -12.95
N VAL A 342 -22.91 -14.34 -11.70
CA VAL A 342 -23.58 -15.47 -11.03
C VAL A 342 -25.07 -15.20 -10.92
N HIS A 343 -25.46 -14.02 -10.44
CA HIS A 343 -26.86 -13.66 -10.27
C HIS A 343 -27.62 -13.60 -11.61
N SER A 344 -27.02 -12.98 -12.64
CA SER A 344 -27.66 -12.83 -13.94
C SER A 344 -27.75 -14.15 -14.72
N ILE A 345 -26.67 -14.94 -14.74
CA ILE A 345 -26.63 -16.21 -15.46
C ILE A 345 -27.48 -17.28 -14.75
N ARG A 346 -27.40 -17.36 -13.41
CA ARG A 346 -28.24 -18.33 -12.67
C ARG A 346 -29.73 -18.05 -12.86
N ARG A 347 -30.12 -16.76 -12.80
CA ARG A 347 -31.52 -16.38 -13.07
C ARG A 347 -31.97 -16.79 -14.48
N TYR A 348 -31.10 -16.63 -15.48
CA TYR A 348 -31.34 -17.12 -16.84
C TYR A 348 -31.49 -18.64 -16.89
N GLN A 349 -30.67 -19.38 -16.12
CA GLN A 349 -30.73 -20.84 -16.04
C GLN A 349 -31.98 -21.37 -15.32
N GLU A 350 -32.54 -20.60 -14.33
CA GLU A 350 -33.75 -20.99 -13.58
C GLU A 350 -35.02 -21.01 -14.45
N GLU A 351 -35.06 -20.26 -15.56
CA GLU A 351 -36.22 -20.21 -16.47
C GLU A 351 -36.24 -21.44 -17.37
N LYS A 352 -36.57 -22.59 -16.79
CA LYS A 352 -36.61 -23.92 -17.45
C LYS A 352 -38.01 -24.27 -17.99
N SER A 353 -38.55 -23.52 -18.94
CA SER A 353 -39.80 -23.94 -19.60
C SER A 353 -39.47 -24.52 -20.99
N ASN A 354 -39.93 -25.74 -21.24
CA ASN A 354 -39.66 -26.46 -22.49
C ASN A 354 -40.25 -25.81 -23.76
N ASN A 355 -41.15 -24.83 -23.57
CA ASN A 355 -41.88 -24.19 -24.68
C ASN A 355 -41.53 -22.72 -24.90
N ILE A 356 -40.42 -22.21 -24.31
CA ILE A 356 -40.04 -20.80 -24.43
C ILE A 356 -38.71 -20.67 -25.19
N THR A 357 -38.67 -19.80 -26.20
CA THR A 357 -37.43 -19.48 -26.95
C THR A 357 -36.36 -18.90 -26.03
N PHE A 358 -35.07 -19.12 -26.33
CA PHE A 358 -33.95 -18.60 -25.53
C PHE A 358 -34.02 -17.06 -25.35
N ASP A 359 -34.46 -16.33 -26.38
CA ASP A 359 -34.67 -14.88 -26.34
C ASP A 359 -35.76 -14.50 -25.31
N LYS A 360 -36.85 -15.20 -25.23
CA LYS A 360 -37.91 -14.99 -24.23
C LYS A 360 -37.40 -15.35 -22.83
N LYS A 361 -36.57 -16.39 -22.67
CA LYS A 361 -35.93 -16.72 -21.40
C LYS A 361 -35.09 -15.57 -20.89
N PHE A 362 -34.27 -14.96 -21.75
CA PHE A 362 -33.47 -13.80 -21.39
C PHE A 362 -34.33 -12.61 -20.95
N ILE A 363 -35.43 -12.32 -21.68
CA ILE A 363 -36.35 -11.22 -21.35
C ILE A 363 -36.97 -11.42 -19.97
N ILE A 364 -37.46 -12.64 -19.66
CA ILE A 364 -38.09 -12.96 -18.39
C ILE A 364 -37.06 -12.93 -17.26
N ALA A 365 -35.89 -13.54 -17.45
CA ALA A 365 -34.83 -13.58 -16.46
C ALA A 365 -34.33 -12.19 -16.08
N PHE A 366 -33.98 -11.38 -17.09
CA PHE A 366 -33.49 -10.02 -16.84
C PHE A 366 -34.60 -9.09 -16.34
N GLY A 367 -35.83 -9.29 -16.79
CA GLY A 367 -37.02 -8.61 -16.23
C GLY A 367 -37.20 -8.86 -14.73
N GLY A 368 -36.82 -10.03 -14.24
CA GLY A 368 -36.88 -10.39 -12.81
C GLY A 368 -35.66 -9.88 -12.02
N VAL A 369 -34.43 -10.08 -12.50
CA VAL A 369 -33.22 -9.76 -11.75
C VAL A 369 -32.68 -8.37 -12.02
N GLY A 370 -33.00 -7.75 -13.14
CA GLY A 370 -32.41 -6.47 -13.58
C GLY A 370 -32.56 -5.34 -12.56
N SER A 371 -33.70 -5.29 -11.83
CA SER A 371 -33.89 -4.27 -10.79
C SER A 371 -32.96 -4.48 -9.58
N ALA A 372 -32.71 -5.74 -9.20
CA ALA A 372 -31.78 -6.07 -8.11
C ALA A 372 -30.33 -5.75 -8.52
N LEU A 373 -29.92 -6.16 -9.72
CA LEU A 373 -28.58 -5.85 -10.27
C LEU A 373 -28.33 -4.34 -10.40
N THR A 374 -29.32 -3.58 -10.89
CA THR A 374 -29.18 -2.13 -10.97
C THR A 374 -29.07 -1.48 -9.59
N LEU A 375 -29.86 -1.96 -8.63
CA LEU A 375 -29.83 -1.46 -7.26
C LEU A 375 -28.49 -1.79 -6.57
N ALA A 376 -27.98 -2.99 -6.77
CA ALA A 376 -26.66 -3.40 -6.32
C ALA A 376 -25.58 -2.49 -6.89
N PHE A 377 -25.53 -2.32 -8.21
CA PHE A 377 -24.61 -1.40 -8.85
C PHE A 377 -24.69 0.04 -8.28
N ILE A 378 -25.91 0.58 -8.09
CA ILE A 378 -26.07 1.94 -7.55
C ILE A 378 -25.55 2.02 -6.11
N SER A 379 -25.84 0.99 -5.29
CA SER A 379 -25.38 0.92 -3.91
C SER A 379 -23.84 0.83 -3.82
N ASP A 380 -23.21 0.01 -4.67
CA ASP A 380 -21.75 -0.10 -4.78
C ASP A 380 -21.14 1.23 -5.21
N ALA A 381 -21.64 1.79 -6.29
CA ALA A 381 -21.16 3.08 -6.81
C ALA A 381 -21.23 4.17 -5.72
N ILE A 382 -22.31 4.25 -4.96
CA ILE A 382 -22.47 5.22 -3.87
C ILE A 382 -21.48 4.93 -2.74
N ALA A 383 -21.31 3.67 -2.34
CA ALA A 383 -20.37 3.29 -1.30
C ALA A 383 -18.92 3.71 -1.68
N PHE A 384 -18.50 3.45 -2.91
CA PHE A 384 -17.17 3.85 -3.37
C PHE A 384 -17.04 5.36 -3.58
N LEU A 385 -18.05 6.02 -4.17
CA LEU A 385 -18.05 7.45 -4.37
C LEU A 385 -18.09 8.25 -3.06
N SER A 386 -18.52 7.66 -1.93
CA SER A 386 -18.41 8.30 -0.62
C SER A 386 -16.97 8.66 -0.26
N ASN A 387 -15.97 7.95 -0.82
CA ASN A 387 -14.55 8.24 -0.65
C ASN A 387 -14.10 9.57 -1.32
N ILE A 388 -14.93 10.20 -2.15
CA ILE A 388 -14.66 11.57 -2.66
C ILE A 388 -14.54 12.59 -1.51
N THR A 389 -15.17 12.28 -0.37
CA THR A 389 -15.07 13.13 0.83
C THR A 389 -13.79 12.89 1.65
N ALA A 390 -12.95 11.96 1.21
CA ALA A 390 -11.64 11.72 1.84
C ALA A 390 -10.69 12.88 1.55
N GLY A 391 -9.89 13.25 2.55
CA GLY A 391 -8.86 14.29 2.42
C GLY A 391 -7.60 13.85 1.65
N ILE A 392 -7.53 12.58 1.20
CA ILE A 392 -6.36 11.96 0.58
C ILE A 392 -6.67 11.65 -0.88
N GLU A 393 -5.84 12.14 -1.80
CA GLU A 393 -6.06 12.02 -3.25
C GLU A 393 -6.13 10.55 -3.71
N SER A 394 -5.25 9.68 -3.20
CA SER A 394 -5.24 8.25 -3.54
C SER A 394 -6.54 7.53 -3.13
N VAL A 395 -7.13 7.88 -1.99
CA VAL A 395 -8.40 7.33 -1.53
C VAL A 395 -9.57 7.82 -2.40
N VAL A 396 -9.54 9.09 -2.83
CA VAL A 396 -10.53 9.64 -3.76
C VAL A 396 -10.46 8.93 -5.11
N HIS A 397 -9.26 8.78 -5.68
CA HIS A 397 -9.06 8.10 -6.96
C HIS A 397 -9.40 6.61 -6.89
N PHE A 398 -9.08 5.94 -5.75
CA PHE A 398 -9.54 4.58 -5.47
C PHE A 398 -11.07 4.48 -5.51
N GLY A 399 -11.78 5.37 -4.82
CA GLY A 399 -13.25 5.37 -4.80
C GLY A 399 -13.85 5.58 -6.19
N LEU A 400 -13.31 6.51 -6.97
CA LEU A 400 -13.73 6.75 -8.35
C LEU A 400 -13.46 5.54 -9.25
N ALA A 401 -12.27 4.95 -9.18
CA ALA A 401 -11.90 3.77 -9.96
C ALA A 401 -12.75 2.54 -9.59
N ALA A 402 -13.03 2.34 -8.29
CA ALA A 402 -13.92 1.27 -7.83
C ALA A 402 -15.37 1.47 -8.31
N GLY A 403 -15.85 2.72 -8.34
CA GLY A 403 -17.13 3.06 -8.95
C GLY A 403 -17.18 2.74 -10.46
N VAL A 404 -16.11 3.03 -11.18
CA VAL A 404 -15.95 2.63 -12.60
C VAL A 404 -15.93 1.11 -12.75
N ALA A 405 -15.23 0.40 -11.85
CA ALA A 405 -15.20 -1.06 -11.83
C ALA A 405 -16.59 -1.68 -11.64
N ALA A 406 -17.37 -1.16 -10.70
CA ALA A 406 -18.75 -1.59 -10.47
C ALA A 406 -19.64 -1.33 -11.70
N PHE A 407 -19.53 -0.15 -12.33
CA PHE A 407 -20.26 0.18 -13.57
C PHE A 407 -19.90 -0.77 -14.71
N ALA A 408 -18.61 -0.97 -14.97
CA ALA A 408 -18.13 -1.86 -16.00
C ALA A 408 -18.61 -3.31 -15.77
N SER A 409 -18.53 -3.79 -14.52
CA SER A 409 -18.97 -5.14 -14.13
C SER A 409 -20.47 -5.34 -14.35
N TYR A 410 -21.28 -4.36 -13.98
CA TYR A 410 -22.73 -4.39 -14.22
C TYR A 410 -23.07 -4.50 -15.71
N ILE A 411 -22.39 -3.72 -16.58
CA ILE A 411 -22.64 -3.75 -18.02
C ILE A 411 -22.12 -5.05 -18.64
N VAL A 412 -20.83 -5.36 -18.44
CA VAL A 412 -20.15 -6.47 -19.14
C VAL A 412 -20.66 -7.83 -18.66
N LEU A 413 -20.70 -8.04 -17.35
CA LEU A 413 -21.03 -9.33 -16.76
C LEU A 413 -22.50 -9.44 -16.33
N GLY A 414 -23.10 -8.33 -15.88
CA GLY A 414 -24.51 -8.32 -15.48
C GLY A 414 -25.49 -8.36 -16.66
N ILE A 415 -25.16 -7.69 -17.77
CA ILE A 415 -26.08 -7.57 -18.93
C ILE A 415 -25.56 -8.37 -20.14
N TYR A 416 -24.32 -8.10 -20.61
CA TYR A 416 -23.83 -8.72 -21.86
C TYR A 416 -23.55 -10.20 -21.73
N ALA A 417 -23.01 -10.70 -20.58
CA ALA A 417 -22.70 -12.11 -20.43
C ALA A 417 -23.96 -13.02 -20.52
N PRO A 418 -25.08 -12.79 -19.81
CA PRO A 418 -26.29 -13.60 -19.96
C PRO A 418 -26.95 -13.40 -21.34
N PHE A 419 -26.83 -12.21 -21.95
CA PHE A 419 -27.31 -11.96 -23.31
C PHE A 419 -26.55 -12.80 -24.35
N ILE A 420 -25.20 -12.82 -24.30
CA ILE A 420 -24.37 -13.64 -25.18
C ILE A 420 -24.64 -15.11 -24.91
N LEU A 421 -24.79 -15.53 -23.64
CA LEU A 421 -25.16 -16.92 -23.32
C LEU A 421 -26.47 -17.34 -23.96
N SER A 422 -27.48 -16.48 -23.96
CA SER A 422 -28.78 -16.80 -24.63
C SER A 422 -28.63 -17.01 -26.14
N LYS A 423 -27.71 -16.29 -26.80
CA LYS A 423 -27.43 -16.45 -28.21
C LYS A 423 -26.60 -17.72 -28.49
N ILE A 424 -25.66 -18.06 -27.64
CA ILE A 424 -24.87 -19.31 -27.73
C ILE A 424 -25.80 -20.51 -27.55
N ASP A 425 -26.66 -20.51 -26.53
CA ASP A 425 -27.61 -21.60 -26.29
C ASP A 425 -28.58 -21.81 -27.50
N SER A 426 -28.91 -20.73 -28.20
CA SER A 426 -29.73 -20.85 -29.44
C SER A 426 -29.02 -21.56 -30.60
N ILE A 427 -27.69 -21.55 -30.63
CA ILE A 427 -26.84 -22.17 -31.63
C ILE A 427 -26.41 -23.59 -31.22
N ASP A 428 -26.06 -23.74 -29.92
CA ASP A 428 -25.49 -24.98 -29.35
C ASP A 428 -26.55 -25.91 -28.75
N ASN A 429 -27.67 -26.10 -29.43
CA ASN A 429 -28.77 -26.95 -28.98
C ASN A 429 -28.46 -28.45 -29.04
N LYS A 430 -27.19 -28.91 -28.94
CA LYS A 430 -26.76 -30.27 -29.22
C LYS A 430 -25.88 -30.89 -28.17
N LYS A 431 -26.35 -32.03 -27.66
CA LYS A 431 -25.73 -32.85 -26.62
C LYS A 431 -25.01 -34.06 -27.23
N ASN A 432 -23.71 -33.99 -27.43
CA ASN A 432 -22.82 -35.15 -27.26
C ASN A 432 -21.37 -34.67 -27.29
N LYS A 433 -20.94 -34.12 -26.14
CA LYS A 433 -19.58 -33.57 -26.03
C LYS A 433 -18.85 -34.36 -24.94
N ASN A 434 -17.62 -34.78 -25.25
CA ASN A 434 -16.74 -35.45 -24.32
C ASN A 434 -16.49 -34.48 -23.12
N LYS A 435 -17.01 -34.84 -21.93
CA LYS A 435 -16.91 -34.01 -20.73
C LYS A 435 -15.48 -33.60 -20.40
N LEU A 436 -14.52 -34.50 -20.64
CA LEU A 436 -13.11 -34.24 -20.38
C LEU A 436 -12.58 -33.12 -21.27
N PHE A 437 -12.90 -33.14 -22.57
CA PHE A 437 -12.47 -32.09 -23.51
C PHE A 437 -12.97 -30.70 -23.10
N TRP A 438 -14.24 -30.59 -22.75
CA TRP A 438 -14.84 -29.33 -22.29
C TRP A 438 -14.28 -28.82 -20.97
N THR A 439 -13.91 -29.72 -20.07
CA THR A 439 -13.26 -29.35 -18.83
C THR A 439 -11.86 -28.80 -19.09
N ILE A 440 -11.08 -29.42 -19.97
CA ILE A 440 -9.74 -28.95 -20.33
C ILE A 440 -9.82 -27.57 -21.02
N GLU A 441 -10.75 -27.38 -21.94
CA GLU A 441 -10.95 -26.08 -22.59
C GLU A 441 -11.43 -25.00 -21.61
N ALA A 442 -12.29 -25.33 -20.64
CA ALA A 442 -12.68 -24.38 -19.58
C ALA A 442 -11.49 -23.95 -18.73
N ILE A 443 -10.64 -24.90 -18.33
CA ILE A 443 -9.41 -24.61 -17.57
C ILE A 443 -8.45 -23.78 -18.43
N GLY A 444 -8.29 -24.10 -19.72
CA GLY A 444 -7.46 -23.33 -20.64
C GLY A 444 -7.93 -21.88 -20.79
N SER A 445 -9.25 -21.67 -20.96
CA SER A 445 -9.84 -20.32 -21.01
C SER A 445 -9.67 -19.56 -19.70
N ALA A 446 -9.87 -20.21 -18.55
CA ALA A 446 -9.68 -19.60 -17.23
C ALA A 446 -8.21 -19.21 -17.01
N GLY A 447 -7.27 -20.08 -17.38
CA GLY A 447 -5.83 -19.81 -17.30
C GLY A 447 -5.40 -18.65 -18.21
N LEU A 448 -5.88 -18.62 -19.46
CA LEU A 448 -5.58 -17.53 -20.38
C LEU A 448 -6.24 -16.21 -19.93
N SER A 449 -7.43 -16.26 -19.31
CA SER A 449 -8.09 -15.09 -18.74
C SER A 449 -7.30 -14.53 -17.54
N GLY A 450 -6.91 -15.37 -16.59
CA GLY A 450 -6.12 -14.95 -15.43
C GLY A 450 -4.75 -14.39 -15.86
N GLY A 451 -4.05 -15.09 -16.75
CA GLY A 451 -2.78 -14.64 -17.31
C GLY A 451 -2.90 -13.30 -18.06
N SER A 452 -3.97 -13.11 -18.85
CA SER A 452 -4.17 -11.86 -19.60
C SER A 452 -4.40 -10.66 -18.69
N VAL A 453 -5.04 -10.83 -17.54
CA VAL A 453 -5.24 -9.77 -16.54
C VAL A 453 -3.89 -9.27 -16.01
N ILE A 454 -3.03 -10.18 -15.59
CA ILE A 454 -1.71 -9.83 -15.05
C ILE A 454 -0.80 -9.24 -16.11
N VAL A 455 -0.74 -9.87 -17.29
CA VAL A 455 0.09 -9.35 -18.37
C VAL A 455 -0.36 -7.95 -18.79
N PHE A 456 -1.66 -7.68 -18.79
CA PHE A 456 -2.21 -6.37 -19.08
C PHE A 456 -1.84 -5.33 -18.01
N LEU A 457 -1.85 -5.73 -16.73
CA LEU A 457 -1.59 -4.80 -15.62
C LEU A 457 -0.11 -4.54 -15.37
N LEU A 458 0.74 -5.58 -15.43
CA LEU A 458 2.11 -5.52 -14.91
C LEU A 458 3.20 -5.65 -16.00
N VAL A 459 2.89 -6.19 -17.18
CA VAL A 459 3.92 -6.45 -18.19
C VAL A 459 3.74 -5.54 -19.40
N SER A 460 2.65 -5.71 -20.13
CA SER A 460 2.36 -4.91 -21.31
C SER A 460 0.87 -4.97 -21.65
N PRO A 461 0.20 -3.82 -21.72
CA PRO A 461 -1.19 -3.74 -22.12
C PRO A 461 -1.45 -4.33 -23.52
N LEU A 462 -0.51 -4.13 -24.45
CA LEU A 462 -0.64 -4.65 -25.81
C LEU A 462 -0.64 -6.19 -25.83
N ILE A 463 0.29 -6.81 -25.09
CA ILE A 463 0.36 -8.28 -24.99
C ILE A 463 -0.88 -8.81 -24.28
N GLY A 464 -1.33 -8.15 -23.21
CA GLY A 464 -2.59 -8.50 -22.53
C GLY A 464 -3.79 -8.48 -23.45
N ILE A 465 -3.95 -7.45 -24.28
CA ILE A 465 -5.02 -7.36 -25.29
C ILE A 465 -4.92 -8.50 -26.31
N ILE A 466 -3.72 -8.83 -26.80
CA ILE A 466 -3.52 -9.96 -27.73
C ILE A 466 -3.95 -11.27 -27.05
N MET A 467 -3.62 -11.49 -25.78
CA MET A 467 -4.05 -12.67 -25.03
C MET A 467 -5.59 -12.74 -24.87
N ILE A 468 -6.25 -11.61 -24.60
CA ILE A 468 -7.71 -11.52 -24.54
C ILE A 468 -8.33 -11.87 -25.90
N LEU A 469 -7.82 -11.32 -27.00
CA LEU A 469 -8.28 -11.62 -28.34
C LEU A 469 -8.08 -13.10 -28.70
N THR A 470 -6.95 -13.67 -28.31
CA THR A 470 -6.67 -15.11 -28.46
C THR A 470 -7.69 -15.96 -27.71
N ASN A 471 -8.01 -15.58 -26.47
CA ASN A 471 -9.01 -16.26 -25.63
C ASN A 471 -10.40 -16.21 -26.32
N ILE A 472 -10.82 -15.04 -26.80
CA ILE A 472 -12.08 -14.85 -27.52
C ILE A 472 -12.09 -15.73 -28.78
N LEU A 473 -11.02 -15.74 -29.56
CA LEU A 473 -10.95 -16.53 -30.82
C LEU A 473 -11.00 -18.03 -30.54
N MET A 474 -10.16 -18.52 -29.65
CA MET A 474 -9.96 -19.95 -29.37
C MET A 474 -11.12 -20.57 -28.58
N PHE A 475 -11.62 -19.90 -27.53
CA PHE A 475 -12.56 -20.51 -26.60
C PHE A 475 -14.01 -20.01 -26.74
N LEU A 476 -14.24 -18.92 -27.48
CA LEU A 476 -15.59 -18.43 -27.76
C LEU A 476 -15.97 -18.59 -29.22
N LEU A 477 -15.26 -17.94 -30.14
CA LEU A 477 -15.66 -17.89 -31.55
C LEU A 477 -15.48 -19.22 -32.26
N LEU A 478 -14.33 -19.90 -32.10
CA LEU A 478 -14.07 -21.20 -32.78
C LEU A 478 -15.04 -22.29 -32.31
N PRO A 479 -15.30 -22.52 -31.02
CA PRO A 479 -16.29 -23.52 -30.60
C PRO A 479 -17.71 -23.20 -31.05
N VAL A 480 -18.13 -21.92 -31.02
CA VAL A 480 -19.46 -21.50 -31.54
C VAL A 480 -19.57 -21.73 -33.03
N TYR A 481 -18.51 -21.42 -33.81
CA TYR A 481 -18.46 -21.68 -35.25
C TYR A 481 -18.55 -23.18 -35.58
N LEU A 482 -17.78 -24.00 -34.85
CA LEU A 482 -17.84 -25.47 -35.03
C LEU A 482 -19.21 -26.02 -34.61
N ALA A 483 -19.82 -25.53 -33.55
CA ALA A 483 -21.17 -25.90 -33.12
C ALA A 483 -22.21 -25.55 -34.20
N SER A 484 -22.09 -24.39 -34.87
CA SER A 484 -23.02 -23.93 -35.90
C SER A 484 -22.99 -24.81 -37.18
N ARG A 485 -21.84 -25.41 -37.48
CA ARG A 485 -21.67 -26.31 -38.66
C ARG A 485 -22.13 -27.75 -38.44
N SER A 486 -22.26 -28.20 -37.22
CA SER A 486 -22.63 -29.57 -36.86
C SER A 486 -24.13 -29.78 -37.01
N LYS A 487 -24.61 -30.21 -38.21
CA LYS A 487 -26.01 -30.57 -38.45
C LYS A 487 -26.26 -32.01 -37.99
N LYS A 488 -26.84 -32.22 -36.79
CA LYS A 488 -27.58 -33.45 -36.47
C LYS A 488 -28.61 -33.21 -35.39
N ASN A 489 -29.87 -33.50 -35.67
CA ASN A 489 -30.97 -33.44 -34.68
C ASN A 489 -30.96 -34.72 -33.84
N ILE A 490 -30.87 -34.60 -32.53
CA ILE A 490 -31.21 -35.65 -31.58
C ILE A 490 -31.86 -34.98 -30.41
N GLU A 491 -33.14 -35.18 -30.18
CA GLU A 491 -33.85 -34.89 -28.97
C GLU A 491 -33.40 -35.88 -27.89
N ILE A 492 -32.86 -35.40 -26.81
CA ILE A 492 -32.59 -36.21 -25.60
C ILE A 492 -33.18 -35.52 -24.39
N GLU A 493 -34.14 -36.19 -23.75
CA GLU A 493 -34.65 -35.86 -22.43
C GLU A 493 -33.49 -35.89 -21.37
N GLU A 494 -33.28 -34.81 -20.70
CA GLU A 494 -32.40 -34.80 -19.52
C GLU A 494 -33.11 -35.50 -18.35
N LYS A 495 -32.77 -36.74 -18.07
CA LYS A 495 -32.97 -37.32 -16.73
C LYS A 495 -32.05 -36.59 -15.75
N ILE A 496 -32.67 -35.71 -14.94
CA ILE A 496 -31.98 -35.07 -13.80
C ILE A 496 -31.69 -36.19 -12.80
N ASN A 497 -30.40 -36.56 -12.75
CA ASN A 497 -29.94 -37.55 -11.76
C ASN A 497 -29.81 -36.83 -10.38
N ASN A 498 -30.85 -36.95 -9.55
CA ASN A 498 -31.01 -36.32 -8.20
C ASN A 498 -30.00 -36.83 -7.14
N LYS A 499 -28.89 -37.48 -7.52
CA LYS A 499 -27.91 -38.05 -6.55
C LYS A 499 -26.65 -37.23 -6.39
N ASN A 500 -26.62 -35.93 -6.70
CA ASN A 500 -25.42 -35.14 -6.53
C ASN A 500 -25.27 -34.63 -5.08
N VAL A 501 -24.08 -34.81 -4.51
CA VAL A 501 -23.68 -34.33 -3.16
C VAL A 501 -24.00 -32.83 -2.99
N PHE A 502 -23.85 -32.03 -4.04
CA PHE A 502 -24.15 -30.61 -4.03
C PHE A 502 -25.64 -30.27 -3.83
N VAL A 503 -26.57 -31.05 -4.38
CA VAL A 503 -28.02 -30.84 -4.18
C VAL A 503 -28.39 -31.11 -2.72
N LYS A 504 -27.81 -32.14 -2.11
CA LYS A 504 -28.02 -32.43 -0.67
C LYS A 504 -27.43 -31.31 0.21
N PHE A 505 -26.28 -30.75 -0.17
CA PHE A 505 -25.68 -29.63 0.53
C PHE A 505 -26.55 -28.36 0.44
N GLU A 506 -27.07 -28.04 -0.75
CA GLU A 506 -27.99 -26.94 -0.99
C GLU A 506 -29.27 -27.07 -0.14
N GLU A 507 -29.86 -28.25 -0.07
CA GLU A 507 -31.04 -28.51 0.76
C GLU A 507 -30.72 -28.43 2.26
N MET A 508 -29.61 -29.00 2.70
CA MET A 508 -29.18 -28.93 4.10
C MET A 508 -28.94 -27.47 4.52
N PHE A 509 -28.24 -26.68 3.69
CA PHE A 509 -27.96 -25.28 3.95
C PHE A 509 -29.26 -24.45 4.08
N SER A 510 -30.19 -24.62 3.13
CA SER A 510 -31.49 -23.95 3.17
C SER A 510 -32.27 -24.30 4.42
N ASN A 511 -32.29 -25.58 4.85
CA ASN A 511 -32.99 -26.03 6.05
C ASN A 511 -32.41 -25.42 7.33
N ILE A 512 -31.09 -25.28 7.43
CA ILE A 512 -30.41 -24.60 8.56
C ILE A 512 -30.85 -23.15 8.64
N ILE A 513 -30.85 -22.41 7.54
CA ILE A 513 -31.28 -21.01 7.53
C ILE A 513 -32.74 -20.86 7.94
N ILE A 514 -33.63 -21.71 7.42
CA ILE A 514 -35.05 -21.72 7.77
C ILE A 514 -35.27 -21.98 9.27
N PHE A 515 -34.45 -22.86 9.87
CA PHE A 515 -34.48 -23.12 11.30
C PHE A 515 -34.22 -21.86 12.14
N PHE A 516 -33.16 -21.10 11.79
CA PHE A 516 -32.84 -19.84 12.46
C PHE A 516 -33.92 -18.76 12.20
N ALA A 517 -34.37 -18.62 10.96
CA ALA A 517 -35.42 -17.67 10.59
C ALA A 517 -36.76 -17.91 11.32
N LYS A 518 -37.08 -19.16 11.67
CA LYS A 518 -38.27 -19.52 12.47
C LYS A 518 -38.14 -19.11 13.94
N LYS A 519 -36.91 -18.86 14.44
CA LYS A 519 -36.65 -18.41 15.82
C LYS A 519 -36.05 -17.01 15.84
N PRO A 520 -36.71 -15.98 15.29
CA PRO A 520 -36.08 -14.70 14.98
C PRO A 520 -35.53 -13.96 16.21
N TYR A 521 -36.23 -13.99 17.33
CA TYR A 521 -35.81 -13.31 18.54
C TYR A 521 -34.53 -13.92 19.15
N LEU A 522 -34.42 -15.26 19.14
CA LEU A 522 -33.24 -15.97 19.64
C LEU A 522 -32.02 -15.66 18.72
N THR A 523 -32.25 -15.73 17.42
CA THR A 523 -31.18 -15.40 16.43
C THR A 523 -30.68 -13.98 16.62
N ILE A 524 -31.58 -13.00 16.71
CA ILE A 524 -31.21 -11.60 16.91
C ILE A 524 -30.49 -11.41 18.25
N LEU A 525 -30.93 -12.06 19.33
CA LEU A 525 -30.27 -11.98 20.63
C LEU A 525 -28.83 -12.46 20.56
N ILE A 526 -28.57 -13.63 19.94
CA ILE A 526 -27.24 -14.20 19.81
C ILE A 526 -26.32 -13.23 19.02
N PHE A 527 -26.77 -12.80 17.84
CA PHE A 527 -25.95 -11.91 17.01
C PHE A 527 -25.79 -10.49 17.60
N SER A 528 -26.75 -10.02 18.40
CA SER A 528 -26.61 -8.76 19.14
C SER A 528 -25.53 -8.87 20.21
N LEU A 529 -25.45 -9.97 20.95
CA LEU A 529 -24.36 -10.19 21.93
C LEU A 529 -22.99 -10.24 21.28
N ILE A 530 -22.89 -10.95 20.15
CA ILE A 530 -21.65 -10.98 19.34
C ILE A 530 -21.29 -9.55 18.89
N THR A 531 -22.25 -8.76 18.44
CA THR A 531 -22.03 -7.40 17.97
C THR A 531 -21.54 -6.49 19.10
N VAL A 532 -22.18 -6.54 20.28
CA VAL A 532 -21.74 -5.74 21.44
C VAL A 532 -20.30 -6.07 21.82
N TYR A 533 -19.95 -7.36 21.87
CA TYR A 533 -18.58 -7.79 22.17
C TYR A 533 -17.59 -7.35 21.09
N SER A 534 -17.91 -7.55 19.81
CA SER A 534 -17.06 -7.14 18.71
C SER A 534 -16.89 -5.62 18.64
N THR A 535 -17.95 -4.84 18.92
CA THR A 535 -17.85 -3.38 18.98
C THR A 535 -16.91 -2.94 20.10
N PHE A 536 -16.97 -3.57 21.26
CA PHE A 536 -16.05 -3.29 22.36
C PHE A 536 -14.60 -3.55 21.97
N LEU A 537 -14.32 -4.62 21.23
CA LEU A 537 -12.98 -4.92 20.69
C LEU A 537 -12.58 -3.95 19.59
N ALA A 538 -13.51 -3.57 18.71
CA ALA A 538 -13.27 -2.62 17.62
C ALA A 538 -12.79 -1.24 18.13
N PHE A 539 -13.27 -0.78 19.28
CA PHE A 539 -12.79 0.46 19.91
C PHE A 539 -11.35 0.38 20.46
N LYS A 540 -10.80 -0.82 20.56
CA LYS A 540 -9.41 -1.04 20.98
C LYS A 540 -8.46 -1.15 19.78
N LEU A 541 -8.98 -1.14 18.56
CA LEU A 541 -8.17 -1.22 17.36
C LEU A 541 -7.42 0.10 17.18
N GLU A 542 -6.10 0.03 17.18
CA GLU A 542 -5.23 1.18 17.03
C GLU A 542 -4.76 1.33 15.57
N ALA A 543 -4.59 2.59 15.17
CA ALA A 543 -3.91 2.89 13.92
C ALA A 543 -2.40 2.93 14.19
N ARG A 544 -1.63 2.13 13.45
CA ARG A 544 -0.18 2.15 13.52
C ARG A 544 0.43 1.92 12.14
N PHE A 545 1.64 2.37 11.99
CA PHE A 545 2.44 2.13 10.81
C PHE A 545 3.66 1.30 11.19
N GLU A 546 3.71 0.09 10.73
CA GLU A 546 4.91 -0.75 10.80
C GLU A 546 5.32 -1.12 9.38
N VAL A 547 6.62 -1.10 9.11
CA VAL A 547 7.15 -1.49 7.79
C VAL A 547 6.80 -2.94 7.47
N ALA A 548 6.77 -3.80 8.49
CA ALA A 548 6.34 -5.19 8.40
C ALA A 548 4.87 -5.37 7.95
N ASP A 549 4.00 -4.38 8.13
CA ASP A 549 2.63 -4.42 7.59
C ASP A 549 2.60 -4.35 6.06
N PHE A 550 3.64 -3.80 5.44
CA PHE A 550 3.73 -3.57 4.00
C PHE A 550 4.66 -4.54 3.30
N PHE A 551 5.76 -4.92 3.93
CA PHE A 551 6.83 -5.73 3.36
C PHE A 551 7.03 -7.02 4.14
N ASN A 552 7.51 -8.07 3.45
CA ASN A 552 7.78 -9.36 4.07
C ASN A 552 8.81 -9.22 5.20
N GLU A 553 8.47 -9.69 6.38
CA GLU A 553 9.33 -9.70 7.57
C GLU A 553 10.67 -10.44 7.35
N GLU A 554 10.71 -11.41 6.44
CA GLU A 554 11.92 -12.16 6.08
C GLU A 554 12.76 -11.47 4.98
N SER A 555 12.30 -10.34 4.42
CA SER A 555 13.05 -9.61 3.40
C SER A 555 14.31 -8.99 3.98
N GLU A 556 15.37 -8.89 3.15
CA GLU A 556 16.62 -8.26 3.57
C GLU A 556 16.40 -6.83 4.08
N PHE A 557 15.45 -6.12 3.51
CA PHE A 557 15.10 -4.75 3.88
C PHE A 557 14.54 -4.68 5.32
N VAL A 558 13.51 -5.49 5.65
CA VAL A 558 12.88 -5.49 6.99
C VAL A 558 13.85 -6.04 8.04
N VAL A 559 14.51 -7.17 7.75
CA VAL A 559 15.54 -7.73 8.65
C VAL A 559 16.67 -6.74 8.89
N GLY A 560 17.07 -5.97 7.86
CA GLY A 560 18.09 -4.92 7.99
C GLY A 560 17.69 -3.83 8.97
N LEU A 561 16.44 -3.37 8.94
CA LEU A 561 15.89 -2.40 9.90
C LEU A 561 15.88 -2.96 11.34
N ASP A 562 15.39 -4.19 11.54
CA ASP A 562 15.39 -4.85 12.85
C ASP A 562 16.81 -5.01 13.40
N LYS A 563 17.77 -5.34 12.53
CA LYS A 563 19.17 -5.46 12.89
C LYS A 563 19.80 -4.10 13.25
N LEU A 564 19.41 -3.03 12.55
CA LEU A 564 19.83 -1.68 12.89
C LEU A 564 19.38 -1.33 14.32
N ASP A 565 18.10 -1.52 14.62
CA ASP A 565 17.54 -1.25 15.94
C ASP A 565 18.22 -2.11 17.02
N TYR A 566 18.48 -3.38 16.74
CA TYR A 566 19.18 -4.27 17.66
C TYR A 566 20.61 -3.80 17.96
N HIS A 567 21.38 -3.39 16.93
CA HIS A 567 22.80 -3.04 17.10
C HIS A 567 23.05 -1.59 17.52
N PHE A 568 22.12 -0.66 17.23
CA PHE A 568 22.32 0.77 17.46
C PHE A 568 21.25 1.41 18.35
N GLY A 569 20.12 0.72 18.51
CA GLY A 569 18.97 1.19 19.31
C GLY A 569 18.25 2.37 18.64
N ASP A 570 17.06 2.68 19.11
CA ASP A 570 16.28 3.85 18.70
C ASP A 570 16.57 5.07 19.61
N THR A 571 17.85 5.34 19.86
CA THR A 571 18.24 6.45 20.74
C THR A 571 18.17 7.81 20.06
N THR A 572 18.25 7.86 18.74
CA THR A 572 18.20 9.12 17.98
C THR A 572 16.81 9.43 17.44
N GLY A 573 15.97 8.41 17.23
CA GLY A 573 14.65 8.54 16.64
C GLY A 573 14.65 9.04 15.19
N GLU A 574 13.47 9.13 14.59
CA GLU A 574 13.31 9.77 13.29
C GLU A 574 13.35 11.30 13.40
N ILE A 575 13.81 11.96 12.34
CA ILE A 575 14.03 13.41 12.32
C ILE A 575 12.69 14.15 12.16
N GLY A 576 12.31 14.88 13.20
CA GLY A 576 11.35 15.97 13.14
C GLY A 576 12.04 17.29 12.79
N VAL A 577 11.35 18.18 12.10
CA VAL A 577 11.88 19.45 11.62
C VAL A 577 11.03 20.60 12.15
N ILE A 578 11.67 21.57 12.79
CA ILE A 578 11.07 22.82 13.20
C ILE A 578 11.54 23.92 12.24
N TYR A 579 10.62 24.60 11.58
CA TYR A 579 10.87 25.67 10.64
C TYR A 579 10.51 27.02 11.24
N ILE A 580 11.38 28.02 11.06
CA ILE A 580 11.14 29.39 11.51
C ILE A 580 11.67 30.35 10.45
N LYS A 581 10.83 31.32 10.06
CA LYS A 581 11.15 32.38 9.09
C LYS A 581 10.84 33.75 9.68
N GLY A 582 11.68 34.72 9.34
CA GLY A 582 11.48 36.10 9.73
C GLY A 582 12.76 36.91 9.76
N ASP A 583 12.73 38.04 10.46
CA ASP A 583 13.90 38.87 10.74
C ASP A 583 14.73 38.27 11.87
N LEU A 584 15.33 37.08 11.61
CA LEU A 584 16.06 36.31 12.62
C LEU A 584 17.36 37.00 13.08
N ALA A 585 17.83 38.00 12.35
CA ALA A 585 18.96 38.85 12.77
C ALA A 585 18.58 39.83 13.90
N ASN A 586 17.29 39.98 14.20
CA ASN A 586 16.82 40.83 15.30
C ASN A 586 17.28 40.24 16.66
N PRO A 587 17.87 41.05 17.54
CA PRO A 587 18.29 40.59 18.88
C PRO A 587 17.22 39.89 19.69
N SER A 588 15.96 40.32 19.55
CA SER A 588 14.84 39.67 20.23
C SER A 588 14.52 38.30 19.65
N ALA A 589 14.70 38.13 18.32
CA ALA A 589 14.52 36.82 17.68
C ALA A 589 15.58 35.83 18.18
N ILE A 590 16.85 36.25 18.25
CA ILE A 590 17.94 35.38 18.74
C ILE A 590 17.68 34.97 20.20
N LYS A 591 17.19 35.90 21.03
CA LYS A 591 16.83 35.59 22.42
C LYS A 591 15.69 34.57 22.51
N ASP A 592 14.64 34.75 21.70
CA ASP A 592 13.51 33.83 21.68
C ASP A 592 13.91 32.44 21.13
N LEU A 593 14.81 32.37 20.13
CA LEU A 593 15.37 31.11 19.65
C LEU A 593 16.19 30.36 20.72
N LYS A 594 16.99 31.07 21.52
CA LYS A 594 17.71 30.48 22.65
C LYS A 594 16.73 29.97 23.72
N GLN A 595 15.64 30.70 23.97
CA GLN A 595 14.61 30.23 24.89
C GLN A 595 13.87 29.01 24.37
N LEU A 596 13.57 28.98 23.07
CA LEU A 596 12.98 27.79 22.42
C LEU A 596 13.86 26.56 22.63
N LEU A 597 15.19 26.70 22.45
CA LEU A 597 16.11 25.58 22.70
C LEU A 597 16.00 25.06 24.13
N GLN A 598 15.99 25.95 25.13
CA GLN A 598 15.86 25.56 26.54
C GLN A 598 14.54 24.84 26.83
N ASN A 599 13.45 25.28 26.20
CA ASN A 599 12.16 24.61 26.32
C ASN A 599 12.19 23.23 25.66
N LEU A 600 12.79 23.11 24.46
CA LEU A 600 12.92 21.82 23.75
C LEU A 600 13.80 20.83 24.53
N ASP A 601 14.88 21.30 25.15
CA ASP A 601 15.77 20.48 25.97
C ASP A 601 15.04 19.84 27.18
N SER A 602 13.99 20.47 27.67
CA SER A 602 13.16 19.96 28.77
C SER A 602 12.08 18.96 28.32
N MET A 603 11.93 18.68 27.01
CA MET A 603 10.87 17.81 26.47
C MET A 603 11.30 16.35 26.42
N GLU A 604 10.72 15.49 27.26
CA GLU A 604 11.01 14.05 27.34
C GLU A 604 10.73 13.27 26.04
N LEU A 605 9.91 13.83 25.12
CA LEU A 605 9.53 13.18 23.85
C LEU A 605 10.51 13.47 22.72
N LEU A 606 11.59 14.20 22.97
CA LEU A 606 12.68 14.44 22.04
C LEU A 606 13.90 13.60 22.42
N ALA A 607 14.74 13.31 21.44
CA ALA A 607 15.96 12.55 21.66
C ALA A 607 16.99 13.38 22.46
N HIS A 608 17.55 12.76 23.48
CA HIS A 608 18.63 13.34 24.31
C HIS A 608 19.86 12.44 24.27
N ASP A 609 21.01 13.03 24.44
CA ASP A 609 22.24 12.29 24.55
C ASP A 609 22.40 11.60 25.93
N LYS A 610 23.51 10.90 26.13
CA LYS A 610 23.79 10.21 27.42
C LYS A 610 24.00 11.18 28.60
N MET A 611 24.20 12.48 28.35
CA MET A 611 24.33 13.52 29.36
C MET A 611 22.99 14.20 29.68
N GLY A 612 21.95 13.88 28.90
CA GLY A 612 20.62 14.47 29.00
C GLY A 612 20.48 15.75 28.20
N GLU A 613 21.39 16.07 27.29
CA GLU A 613 21.29 17.22 26.39
C GLU A 613 20.52 16.88 25.12
N LEU A 614 19.73 17.83 24.60
CA LEU A 614 18.92 17.65 23.40
C LEU A 614 19.80 17.33 22.18
N LEU A 615 19.50 16.24 21.49
CA LEU A 615 20.17 15.88 20.25
C LEU A 615 19.65 16.73 19.07
N LEU A 616 20.44 17.74 18.68
CA LEU A 616 20.22 18.54 17.47
C LEU A 616 21.18 18.12 16.36
N ILE A 617 20.67 18.06 15.13
CA ILE A 617 21.55 17.84 13.96
C ILE A 617 22.32 19.13 13.66
N GLU A 618 23.63 19.03 13.50
CA GLU A 618 24.52 20.12 13.14
C GLU A 618 24.83 20.19 11.64
N PRO A 619 25.11 21.40 11.10
CA PRO A 619 24.96 22.69 11.81
C PRO A 619 23.49 23.04 12.06
N ASN A 620 23.25 23.78 13.12
CA ASN A 620 21.99 24.44 13.37
C ASN A 620 22.22 25.92 13.69
N LEU A 621 21.20 26.77 13.52
CA LEU A 621 21.36 28.22 13.70
C LEU A 621 21.89 28.57 15.10
N ILE A 622 21.52 27.82 16.11
CA ILE A 622 21.91 28.12 17.52
C ILE A 622 23.39 27.81 17.72
N SER A 623 23.87 26.65 17.24
CA SER A 623 25.30 26.32 17.29
C SER A 623 26.16 27.32 16.50
N LEU A 624 25.67 27.81 15.36
CA LEU A 624 26.33 28.85 14.55
C LEU A 624 26.39 30.19 15.30
N ILE A 625 25.32 30.56 16.00
CA ILE A 625 25.28 31.79 16.86
C ILE A 625 26.27 31.68 18.00
N GLU A 626 26.39 30.53 18.64
CA GLU A 626 27.32 30.28 19.73
C GLU A 626 28.76 30.29 19.29
N GLN A 627 29.09 29.58 18.20
CA GLN A 627 30.46 29.51 17.66
C GLN A 627 30.97 30.88 17.18
N LYS A 628 30.10 31.76 16.68
CA LYS A 628 30.46 33.12 16.31
C LYS A 628 30.38 34.12 17.45
N ASN A 629 30.09 33.67 18.68
CA ASN A 629 29.93 34.53 19.85
C ASN A 629 29.02 35.74 19.59
N LEU A 630 27.97 35.55 18.78
CA LEU A 630 27.04 36.63 18.48
C LEU A 630 26.38 37.12 19.77
N SER A 631 26.76 38.33 20.20
CA SER A 631 26.23 38.98 21.43
C SER A 631 24.73 39.26 21.31
N GLY A 632 24.20 39.24 20.08
CA GLY A 632 22.80 39.46 19.82
C GLY A 632 22.31 40.89 20.01
N ASN A 633 23.20 41.85 20.24
CA ASN A 633 22.81 43.21 20.58
C ASN A 633 22.68 44.16 19.39
N ASP A 634 23.34 43.85 18.25
CA ASP A 634 23.29 44.67 17.03
C ASP A 634 22.71 43.87 15.85
N LYS A 635 21.57 44.33 15.33
CA LYS A 635 20.87 43.71 14.23
C LYS A 635 21.69 43.69 12.94
N GLU A 636 22.37 44.76 12.61
CA GLU A 636 23.13 44.86 11.35
C GLU A 636 24.40 43.99 11.38
N GLU A 637 25.01 43.85 12.55
CA GLU A 637 26.15 42.94 12.76
C GLU A 637 25.67 41.47 12.62
N ASN A 638 24.56 41.09 13.25
CA ASN A 638 23.97 39.76 13.13
C ASN A 638 23.63 39.45 11.68
N ARG A 639 23.02 40.40 10.97
CA ARG A 639 22.65 40.25 9.55
C ARG A 639 23.85 39.98 8.66
N LYS A 640 24.91 40.80 8.82
CA LYS A 640 26.16 40.59 8.06
C LYS A 640 26.80 39.23 8.38
N THR A 641 26.76 38.82 9.64
CA THR A 641 27.31 37.51 10.04
C THR A 641 26.52 36.36 9.38
N PHE A 642 25.18 36.44 9.36
CA PHE A 642 24.36 35.42 8.69
C PHE A 642 24.59 35.40 7.18
N GLU A 643 24.73 36.56 6.55
CA GLU A 643 25.04 36.68 5.12
C GLU A 643 26.44 36.10 4.81
N ASN A 644 27.44 36.38 5.65
CA ASN A 644 28.78 35.81 5.50
C ASN A 644 28.76 34.28 5.66
N LEU A 645 28.06 33.75 6.68
CA LEU A 645 27.92 32.31 6.87
C LEU A 645 27.30 31.62 5.64
N ILE A 646 26.26 32.21 5.05
CA ILE A 646 25.58 31.65 3.85
C ILE A 646 26.49 31.71 2.62
N ASN A 647 27.32 32.74 2.48
CA ASN A 647 28.14 32.97 1.28
C ASN A 647 29.53 32.34 1.39
N GLU A 648 30.16 32.39 2.55
CA GLU A 648 31.55 32.02 2.79
C GLU A 648 31.71 30.76 3.64
N GLY A 649 30.62 30.27 4.26
CA GLY A 649 30.68 29.18 5.23
C GLY A 649 31.19 29.60 6.62
N LEU A 650 31.47 28.63 7.45
CA LEU A 650 32.08 28.81 8.77
C LEU A 650 33.54 28.41 8.69
N ILE A 651 34.43 29.38 8.98
CA ILE A 651 35.86 29.21 8.98
C ILE A 651 36.34 29.20 10.44
N ASN A 652 37.24 28.28 10.79
CA ASN A 652 37.81 28.15 12.15
C ASN A 652 38.92 29.20 12.36
N GLU A 653 39.50 29.25 13.60
CA GLU A 653 40.56 30.20 13.95
C GLU A 653 41.86 29.98 13.13
N ASN A 654 42.05 28.83 12.52
CA ASN A 654 43.17 28.48 11.68
C ASN A 654 42.98 28.82 10.18
N ASN A 655 41.88 29.52 9.82
CA ASN A 655 41.45 29.79 8.44
C ASN A 655 41.10 28.53 7.62
N GLU A 656 40.72 27.44 8.27
CA GLU A 656 40.24 26.25 7.61
C GLU A 656 38.70 26.27 7.60
N GLU A 657 38.11 25.74 6.52
CA GLU A 657 36.64 25.64 6.37
C GLU A 657 36.10 24.59 7.34
N PHE A 658 35.28 25.03 8.30
CA PHE A 658 34.62 24.13 9.25
C PHE A 658 33.28 23.63 8.71
N TYR A 659 32.47 24.54 8.12
CA TYR A 659 31.26 24.19 7.38
C TYR A 659 31.26 24.93 6.05
N SER A 660 31.05 24.21 4.93
CA SER A 660 30.90 24.80 3.60
C SER A 660 29.65 25.71 3.52
N PRO A 661 29.61 26.67 2.58
CA PRO A 661 28.41 27.47 2.33
C PRO A 661 27.18 26.62 2.06
N ASN A 662 27.32 25.49 1.38
CA ASN A 662 26.23 24.58 1.08
C ASN A 662 25.73 23.86 2.36
N ARG A 663 26.68 23.48 3.24
CA ARG A 663 26.33 22.90 4.54
C ARG A 663 25.61 23.90 5.45
N ILE A 664 25.94 25.18 5.40
CA ILE A 664 25.19 26.24 6.10
C ILE A 664 23.77 26.37 5.54
N LYS A 665 23.58 26.30 4.22
CA LYS A 665 22.28 26.37 3.55
C LYS A 665 21.36 25.21 3.93
N PHE A 666 21.90 24.13 4.45
CA PHE A 666 21.11 23.04 5.02
C PHE A 666 20.28 23.48 6.25
N THR A 667 20.71 24.53 6.95
CA THR A 667 20.00 25.03 8.14
C THR A 667 19.60 26.49 8.10
N LEU A 668 20.30 27.33 7.35
CA LEU A 668 20.08 28.77 7.29
C LEU A 668 20.12 29.27 5.85
N ILE A 669 19.05 29.89 5.41
CA ILE A 669 18.96 30.52 4.09
C ILE A 669 18.47 31.95 4.19
N LYS A 670 18.82 32.77 3.21
CA LYS A 670 18.29 34.11 3.04
C LYS A 670 17.14 34.09 2.06
N ASP A 671 15.98 34.59 2.46
CA ASP A 671 14.76 34.66 1.67
C ASP A 671 14.36 36.15 1.54
N GLU A 672 14.79 36.79 0.46
CA GLU A 672 14.67 38.23 0.21
C GLU A 672 15.32 39.09 1.33
N ASN A 673 14.52 39.69 2.20
CA ASN A 673 14.98 40.49 3.33
C ASN A 673 14.91 39.77 4.68
N GLU A 674 14.46 38.55 4.70
CA GLU A 674 14.31 37.69 5.88
C GLU A 674 15.30 36.53 5.84
N PHE A 675 15.38 35.81 6.96
CA PHE A 675 16.10 34.55 7.05
C PHE A 675 15.14 33.43 7.41
N SER A 676 15.39 32.27 6.88
CA SER A 676 14.68 31.05 7.26
C SER A 676 15.68 30.06 7.83
N THR A 677 15.26 29.38 8.90
CA THR A 677 16.07 28.34 9.55
C THR A 677 15.25 27.10 9.83
N VAL A 678 15.93 25.97 9.90
CA VAL A 678 15.38 24.69 10.35
C VAL A 678 16.20 24.13 11.49
N LEU A 679 15.50 23.65 12.53
CA LEU A 679 16.07 22.84 13.61
C LEU A 679 15.59 21.40 13.43
N ARG A 680 16.51 20.46 13.43
CA ARG A 680 16.23 19.04 13.27
C ARG A 680 16.43 18.33 14.58
N VAL A 681 15.34 17.73 15.08
CA VAL A 681 15.27 17.05 16.39
C VAL A 681 14.93 15.58 16.18
N GLY A 682 15.46 14.69 16.97
CA GLY A 682 15.07 13.27 16.94
C GLY A 682 13.76 13.04 17.70
N ILE A 683 12.91 12.17 17.16
CA ILE A 683 11.65 11.74 17.78
C ILE A 683 11.75 10.24 18.07
N PRO A 684 12.11 9.83 19.29
CA PRO A 684 12.17 8.43 19.70
C PRO A 684 10.81 7.74 19.61
N ASP A 685 10.80 6.43 19.43
CA ASP A 685 9.58 5.62 19.35
C ASP A 685 8.55 6.13 18.32
N SER A 686 9.01 6.78 17.26
CA SER A 686 8.16 7.40 16.23
C SER A 686 7.29 6.40 15.45
N ALA A 687 7.57 5.12 15.53
CA ALA A 687 6.69 4.05 15.01
C ALA A 687 5.34 4.01 15.75
N ASN A 688 5.31 4.44 17.01
CA ASN A 688 4.08 4.55 17.79
C ASN A 688 3.37 5.88 17.50
N GLN A 689 2.24 5.81 16.79
CA GLN A 689 1.48 7.00 16.40
C GLN A 689 1.05 7.87 17.60
N ASN A 690 0.69 7.27 18.73
CA ASN A 690 0.27 8.05 19.90
C ASN A 690 1.42 8.92 20.44
N ILE A 691 2.63 8.37 20.48
CA ILE A 691 3.85 9.09 20.90
C ILE A 691 4.14 10.21 19.91
N THR A 692 4.12 9.91 18.62
CA THR A 692 4.37 10.91 17.57
C THR A 692 3.32 12.02 17.57
N THR A 693 2.04 11.69 17.76
CA THR A 693 0.97 12.69 17.89
C THR A 693 1.17 13.57 19.12
N LEU A 694 1.58 13.00 20.26
CA LEU A 694 1.90 13.77 21.48
C LEU A 694 3.11 14.67 21.28
N ALA A 695 4.19 14.15 20.68
CA ALA A 695 5.38 14.94 20.37
C ALA A 695 5.04 16.11 19.42
N ARG A 696 4.26 15.86 18.37
CA ARG A 696 3.77 16.88 17.45
C ARG A 696 2.98 17.97 18.17
N ASN A 697 1.97 17.59 18.96
CA ASN A 697 1.12 18.54 19.67
C ASN A 697 1.92 19.37 20.70
N ASN A 698 2.87 18.75 21.38
CA ASN A 698 3.73 19.45 22.35
C ASN A 698 4.63 20.44 21.62
N LEU A 699 5.24 20.07 20.50
CA LEU A 699 6.05 20.98 19.68
C LEU A 699 5.22 22.14 19.10
N GLU A 700 4.02 21.88 18.59
CA GLU A 700 3.11 22.94 18.13
C GLU A 700 2.77 23.93 19.25
N ASN A 701 2.49 23.43 20.46
CA ASN A 701 2.20 24.27 21.63
C ASN A 701 3.43 25.11 22.05
N GLU A 702 4.62 24.49 22.02
CA GLU A 702 5.86 25.21 22.33
C GLU A 702 6.19 26.31 21.32
N LEU A 703 5.76 26.16 20.09
CA LEU A 703 5.94 27.19 19.06
C LEU A 703 4.89 28.30 19.10
N GLU A 704 3.75 28.12 19.80
CA GLU A 704 2.67 29.13 19.83
C GLU A 704 3.13 30.50 20.37
N PHE A 705 4.15 30.55 21.24
CA PHE A 705 4.66 31.83 21.75
C PHE A 705 5.30 32.70 20.65
N LEU A 706 5.68 32.11 19.50
CA LEU A 706 6.20 32.82 18.34
C LEU A 706 5.13 33.55 17.54
N LYS A 707 3.86 33.17 17.69
CA LYS A 707 2.72 33.62 16.89
C LYS A 707 2.51 35.13 16.85
N ASN A 708 2.83 35.83 17.94
CA ASN A 708 2.60 37.28 18.05
C ASN A 708 3.89 38.09 18.04
N LYS A 709 5.01 37.49 17.61
CA LYS A 709 6.29 38.17 17.55
C LYS A 709 6.43 38.93 16.24
N PRO A 710 6.66 40.25 16.26
CA PRO A 710 6.66 41.07 15.03
C PRO A 710 7.83 40.77 14.08
N TYR A 711 8.83 40.03 14.53
CA TYR A 711 10.00 39.63 13.77
C TYR A 711 9.90 38.19 13.25
N ILE A 712 8.87 37.45 13.59
CA ILE A 712 8.59 36.11 13.06
C ILE A 712 7.45 36.22 12.06
N THR A 713 7.68 35.80 10.82
CA THR A 713 6.71 35.85 9.73
C THR A 713 6.00 34.50 9.59
N GLU A 714 6.73 33.41 9.75
CA GLU A 714 6.21 32.05 9.58
C GLU A 714 6.96 31.07 10.49
N TYR A 715 6.26 30.08 11.01
CA TYR A 715 6.81 28.97 11.75
C TYR A 715 5.94 27.73 11.62
N GLY A 716 6.53 26.56 11.81
CA GLY A 716 5.81 25.29 11.75
C GLY A 716 6.72 24.10 12.04
N ILE A 717 6.10 22.93 12.04
CA ILE A 717 6.80 21.66 12.21
C ILE A 717 6.50 20.76 11.02
N THR A 718 7.46 19.90 10.70
CA THR A 718 7.33 18.85 9.69
C THR A 718 8.38 17.75 9.89
N GLY A 719 8.63 16.93 8.89
CA GLY A 719 9.54 15.78 8.93
C GLY A 719 8.79 14.45 8.88
N SER A 720 9.51 13.39 8.54
CA SER A 720 8.93 12.06 8.28
C SER A 720 7.96 11.56 9.35
N PRO A 721 8.24 11.64 10.67
CA PRO A 721 7.30 11.15 11.69
C PRO A 721 5.98 11.94 11.68
N PHE A 722 6.03 13.25 11.54
CA PHE A 722 4.83 14.09 11.58
C PHE A 722 4.01 14.02 10.30
N VAL A 723 4.67 13.93 9.14
CA VAL A 723 4.00 13.67 7.86
C VAL A 723 3.23 12.35 7.94
N ARG A 724 3.88 11.29 8.43
CA ARG A 724 3.25 9.97 8.61
C ARG A 724 2.08 10.00 9.61
N ASP A 725 2.21 10.72 10.72
CA ASP A 725 1.14 10.91 11.70
C ASP A 725 -0.10 11.58 11.06
N ILE A 726 0.11 12.62 10.26
CA ILE A 726 -0.97 13.30 9.52
C ILE A 726 -1.62 12.37 8.50
N GLU A 727 -0.84 11.59 7.75
CA GLU A 727 -1.34 10.64 6.77
C GLU A 727 -2.23 9.57 7.43
N LEU A 728 -1.77 8.94 8.52
CA LEU A 728 -2.53 7.93 9.26
C LEU A 728 -3.79 8.52 9.92
N SER A 729 -3.66 9.69 10.55
CA SER A 729 -4.79 10.41 11.15
C SER A 729 -5.85 10.76 10.12
N SER A 730 -5.42 11.22 8.93
CA SER A 730 -6.33 11.58 7.84
C SER A 730 -7.01 10.36 7.24
N ALA A 731 -6.29 9.25 7.08
CA ALA A 731 -6.85 7.98 6.63
C ALA A 731 -7.94 7.49 7.61
N THR A 732 -7.63 7.50 8.90
CA THR A 732 -8.57 7.09 9.97
C THR A 732 -9.79 7.99 10.02
N LYS A 733 -9.61 9.33 10.00
CA LYS A 733 -10.72 10.30 9.96
C LYS A 733 -11.58 10.13 8.72
N SER A 734 -10.96 9.85 7.58
CA SER A 734 -11.66 9.60 6.32
C SER A 734 -12.60 8.41 6.42
N LEU A 735 -12.17 7.32 7.07
CA LEU A 735 -13.00 6.13 7.34
C LEU A 735 -14.20 6.46 8.22
N TYR A 736 -13.96 7.11 9.35
CA TYR A 736 -15.05 7.48 10.27
C TYR A 736 -16.10 8.38 9.62
N ARG A 737 -15.73 9.11 8.57
CA ARG A 737 -16.66 9.94 7.79
C ARG A 737 -17.32 9.18 6.63
N SER A 738 -16.56 8.43 5.85
CA SER A 738 -17.07 7.75 4.64
C SER A 738 -18.05 6.62 4.96
N ILE A 739 -17.83 5.84 6.04
CA ILE A 739 -18.68 4.73 6.42
C ILE A 739 -20.12 5.16 6.74
N PRO A 740 -20.38 6.13 7.63
CA PRO A 740 -21.74 6.61 7.89
C PRO A 740 -22.40 7.25 6.66
N ILE A 741 -21.63 8.01 5.86
CA ILE A 741 -22.14 8.66 4.63
C ILE A 741 -22.59 7.59 3.63
N ALA A 742 -21.77 6.56 3.39
CA ALA A 742 -22.13 5.45 2.50
C ALA A 742 -23.35 4.66 3.00
N ALA A 743 -23.39 4.34 4.29
CA ALA A 743 -24.52 3.65 4.88
C ALA A 743 -25.83 4.45 4.79
N PHE A 744 -25.77 5.76 5.06
CA PHE A 744 -26.93 6.67 4.96
C PHE A 744 -27.39 6.84 3.52
N ALA A 745 -26.46 7.07 2.58
CA ALA A 745 -26.78 7.21 1.17
C ALA A 745 -27.37 5.92 0.59
N SER A 746 -26.83 4.77 0.94
CA SER A 746 -27.40 3.46 0.58
C SER A 746 -28.81 3.27 1.17
N PHE A 747 -29.03 3.67 2.42
CA PHE A 747 -30.36 3.66 3.03
C PHE A 747 -31.36 4.52 2.24
N ILE A 748 -30.97 5.71 1.81
CA ILE A 748 -31.83 6.61 0.99
C ILE A 748 -32.22 5.93 -0.34
N VAL A 749 -31.26 5.32 -1.03
CA VAL A 749 -31.51 4.61 -2.30
C VAL A 749 -32.47 3.45 -2.10
N LEU A 750 -32.27 2.67 -1.03
CA LEU A 750 -33.16 1.56 -0.66
C LEU A 750 -34.56 2.05 -0.28
N LEU A 751 -34.66 3.17 0.44
CA LEU A 751 -35.94 3.79 0.80
C LEU A 751 -36.74 4.20 -0.44
N ILE A 752 -36.07 4.86 -1.40
CA ILE A 752 -36.68 5.27 -2.67
C ILE A 752 -37.13 4.04 -3.46
N THR A 753 -36.29 3.02 -3.55
CA THR A 753 -36.55 1.81 -4.35
C THR A 753 -37.63 0.92 -3.71
N PHE A 754 -37.52 0.65 -2.43
CA PHE A 754 -38.48 -0.21 -1.72
C PHE A 754 -39.79 0.52 -1.37
N ARG A 755 -39.77 1.84 -1.34
CA ARG A 755 -40.91 2.68 -0.86
C ARG A 755 -41.41 2.23 0.50
N SER A 756 -40.51 1.81 1.36
CA SER A 756 -40.80 1.27 2.68
C SER A 756 -39.59 1.43 3.59
N ILE A 757 -39.75 2.26 4.62
CA ILE A 757 -38.71 2.51 5.61
C ILE A 757 -38.31 1.22 6.35
N ARG A 758 -39.27 0.33 6.62
CA ARG A 758 -39.04 -0.94 7.33
C ARG A 758 -38.10 -1.86 6.55
N TYR A 759 -38.36 -2.07 5.25
CA TYR A 759 -37.52 -2.92 4.41
C TYR A 759 -36.16 -2.26 4.13
N ALA A 760 -36.10 -0.94 3.97
CA ALA A 760 -34.83 -0.24 3.81
C ALA A 760 -33.94 -0.40 5.05
N LEU A 761 -34.47 -0.16 6.25
CA LEU A 761 -33.71 -0.32 7.51
C LEU A 761 -33.21 -1.75 7.69
N VAL A 762 -34.10 -2.75 7.52
CA VAL A 762 -33.73 -4.16 7.69
C VAL A 762 -32.65 -4.60 6.73
N THR A 763 -32.61 -4.02 5.52
CA THR A 763 -31.59 -4.35 4.51
C THR A 763 -30.23 -3.72 4.83
N VAL A 764 -30.21 -2.56 5.50
CA VAL A 764 -28.95 -1.87 5.88
C VAL A 764 -28.35 -2.41 7.18
N ILE A 765 -29.14 -2.90 8.13
CA ILE A 765 -28.65 -3.39 9.43
C ILE A 765 -27.49 -4.40 9.30
N PRO A 766 -27.54 -5.43 8.42
CA PRO A 766 -26.44 -6.37 8.25
C PRO A 766 -25.08 -5.73 7.99
N ILE A 767 -25.02 -4.57 7.32
CA ILE A 767 -23.76 -3.85 7.04
C ILE A 767 -23.10 -3.38 8.33
N GLY A 768 -23.87 -2.74 9.21
CA GLY A 768 -23.35 -2.27 10.51
C GLY A 768 -22.82 -3.42 11.36
N LEU A 769 -23.47 -4.60 11.30
CA LEU A 769 -23.01 -5.82 11.97
C LEU A 769 -21.67 -6.27 11.40
N VAL A 770 -21.54 -6.33 10.06
CA VAL A 770 -20.31 -6.78 9.38
C VAL A 770 -19.14 -5.87 9.72
N VAL A 771 -19.33 -4.56 9.68
CA VAL A 771 -18.27 -3.59 10.03
C VAL A 771 -17.81 -3.78 11.48
N SER A 772 -18.74 -3.89 12.41
CA SER A 772 -18.42 -4.13 13.82
C SER A 772 -17.68 -5.44 14.04
N TRP A 773 -18.15 -6.54 13.43
CA TRP A 773 -17.51 -7.86 13.57
C TRP A 773 -16.14 -7.89 12.92
N LEU A 774 -15.97 -7.24 11.75
CA LEU A 774 -14.71 -7.16 11.03
C LEU A 774 -13.63 -6.49 11.88
N TYR A 775 -13.91 -5.30 12.40
CA TYR A 775 -12.93 -4.58 13.23
C TYR A 775 -12.66 -5.29 14.57
N GLY A 776 -13.66 -5.95 15.14
CA GLY A 776 -13.45 -6.81 16.32
C GLY A 776 -12.51 -7.99 16.01
N ILE A 777 -12.67 -8.64 14.84
CA ILE A 777 -11.79 -9.74 14.41
C ILE A 777 -10.39 -9.21 14.06
N MET A 778 -10.28 -8.04 13.45
CA MET A 778 -8.99 -7.41 13.18
C MET A 778 -8.18 -7.21 14.47
N TYR A 779 -8.83 -6.70 15.53
CA TYR A 779 -8.18 -6.57 16.83
C TYR A 779 -7.71 -7.92 17.40
N ILE A 780 -8.54 -8.97 17.34
CA ILE A 780 -8.18 -10.32 17.83
C ILE A 780 -7.04 -10.92 17.00
N GLY A 781 -7.05 -10.69 15.69
CA GLY A 781 -6.04 -11.20 14.75
C GLY A 781 -4.74 -10.39 14.71
N GLY A 782 -4.62 -9.33 15.51
CA GLY A 782 -3.42 -8.49 15.54
C GLY A 782 -3.23 -7.58 14.31
N TYR A 783 -4.28 -7.41 13.49
CA TYR A 783 -4.21 -6.51 12.34
C TYR A 783 -4.24 -5.05 12.80
N SER A 784 -3.40 -4.22 12.20
CA SER A 784 -3.40 -2.77 12.42
C SER A 784 -4.39 -2.05 11.49
N LEU A 785 -4.84 -0.87 11.91
CA LEU A 785 -5.58 0.04 11.04
C LEU A 785 -4.57 0.91 10.28
N ASN A 786 -4.34 0.59 9.01
CA ASN A 786 -3.47 1.33 8.09
C ASN A 786 -4.24 1.75 6.83
N LEU A 787 -3.59 2.43 5.89
CA LEU A 787 -4.22 2.92 4.66
C LEU A 787 -4.91 1.82 3.84
N VAL A 788 -4.34 0.61 3.82
CA VAL A 788 -4.88 -0.53 3.07
C VAL A 788 -6.09 -1.15 3.76
N THR A 789 -5.96 -1.45 5.06
CA THR A 789 -7.05 -2.04 5.85
C THR A 789 -8.22 -1.07 5.99
N ALA A 790 -7.95 0.21 5.95
CA ALA A 790 -8.92 1.29 5.90
C ALA A 790 -9.81 1.23 4.66
N THR A 791 -9.25 0.97 3.47
CA THR A 791 -10.05 0.86 2.24
C THR A 791 -11.02 -0.32 2.26
N ILE A 792 -10.71 -1.40 3.01
CA ILE A 792 -11.57 -2.58 3.15
C ILE A 792 -12.89 -2.22 3.86
N GLY A 793 -12.87 -1.27 4.80
CA GLY A 793 -14.08 -0.76 5.43
C GLY A 793 -15.09 -0.19 4.42
N ALA A 794 -14.60 0.55 3.42
CA ALA A 794 -15.45 1.09 2.35
C ALA A 794 -15.96 -0.03 1.40
N ILE A 795 -15.09 -1.00 1.06
CA ILE A 795 -15.46 -2.18 0.27
C ILE A 795 -16.55 -2.99 0.99
N SER A 796 -16.45 -3.12 2.32
CA SER A 796 -17.40 -3.91 3.12
C SER A 796 -18.83 -3.40 3.03
N ILE A 797 -19.02 -2.09 2.85
CA ILE A 797 -20.36 -1.51 2.69
C ILE A 797 -20.93 -1.88 1.32
N GLY A 798 -20.14 -1.73 0.24
CA GLY A 798 -20.58 -2.07 -1.12
C GLY A 798 -20.95 -3.55 -1.22
N VAL A 799 -19.99 -4.44 -1.04
CA VAL A 799 -20.20 -5.90 -1.17
C VAL A 799 -21.21 -6.45 -0.16
N GLY A 800 -21.19 -5.93 1.06
CA GLY A 800 -22.09 -6.42 2.14
C GLY A 800 -23.57 -6.10 1.89
N ILE A 801 -23.86 -4.94 1.28
CA ILE A 801 -25.24 -4.52 1.02
C ILE A 801 -25.89 -5.32 -0.11
N ASP A 802 -25.10 -5.72 -1.12
CA ASP A 802 -25.59 -6.44 -2.28
C ASP A 802 -26.29 -7.75 -1.91
N PHE A 803 -25.66 -8.51 -1.02
CA PHE A 803 -26.23 -9.75 -0.51
C PHE A 803 -27.61 -9.49 0.15
N SER A 804 -27.69 -8.43 0.93
CA SER A 804 -28.94 -8.04 1.61
C SER A 804 -30.00 -7.55 0.63
N ILE A 805 -29.62 -6.82 -0.41
CA ILE A 805 -30.51 -6.33 -1.47
C ILE A 805 -31.16 -7.51 -2.21
N HIS A 806 -30.33 -8.45 -2.67
CA HIS A 806 -30.81 -9.59 -3.44
C HIS A 806 -31.80 -10.45 -2.65
N ILE A 807 -31.54 -10.75 -1.38
CA ILE A 807 -32.45 -11.49 -0.51
C ILE A 807 -33.75 -10.71 -0.27
N THR A 808 -33.65 -9.43 0.11
CA THR A 808 -34.83 -8.61 0.42
C THR A 808 -35.71 -8.42 -0.83
N GLN A 809 -35.11 -8.12 -1.98
CA GLN A 809 -35.84 -7.93 -3.25
C GLN A 809 -36.57 -9.22 -3.64
N ARG A 810 -35.89 -10.35 -3.62
CA ARG A 810 -36.49 -11.65 -3.99
C ARG A 810 -37.58 -12.04 -3.03
N PHE A 811 -37.38 -11.87 -1.71
CA PHE A 811 -38.38 -12.15 -0.71
C PHE A 811 -39.65 -11.32 -0.94
N ARG A 812 -39.54 -10.02 -1.24
CA ARG A 812 -40.68 -9.15 -1.55
C ARG A 812 -41.41 -9.56 -2.83
N GLU A 813 -40.70 -10.03 -3.84
CA GLU A 813 -41.31 -10.54 -5.08
C GLU A 813 -42.11 -11.81 -4.82
N GLU A 814 -41.56 -12.77 -4.08
CA GLU A 814 -42.23 -14.02 -3.77
C GLU A 814 -43.40 -13.83 -2.78
N LEU A 815 -43.27 -12.89 -1.84
CA LEU A 815 -44.33 -12.54 -0.88
C LEU A 815 -45.58 -12.01 -1.58
N ARG A 816 -45.47 -11.39 -2.75
CA ARG A 816 -46.64 -10.94 -3.54
C ARG A 816 -47.39 -12.10 -4.20
N LYS A 817 -46.76 -13.28 -4.32
CA LYS A 817 -47.28 -14.43 -5.07
C LYS A 817 -47.64 -15.61 -4.18
N SER A 818 -47.12 -15.65 -2.97
CA SER A 818 -47.24 -16.83 -2.09
C SER A 818 -47.25 -16.42 -0.60
N SER A 819 -47.63 -17.39 0.25
CA SER A 819 -47.55 -17.18 1.71
C SER A 819 -46.10 -16.95 2.18
N TYR A 820 -45.96 -16.37 3.35
CA TYR A 820 -44.68 -15.99 3.95
C TYR A 820 -43.66 -17.16 3.98
N ASP A 821 -44.04 -18.35 4.48
CA ASP A 821 -43.13 -19.51 4.58
C ASP A 821 -42.64 -19.98 3.19
N ILE A 822 -43.57 -20.01 2.22
CA ILE A 822 -43.24 -20.38 0.83
C ILE A 822 -42.35 -19.32 0.19
N ALA A 823 -42.64 -18.05 0.44
CA ALA A 823 -41.81 -16.94 -0.09
C ALA A 823 -40.39 -17.00 0.46
N LEU A 824 -40.23 -17.26 1.76
CA LEU A 824 -38.91 -17.41 2.38
C LEU A 824 -38.14 -18.62 1.80
N GLN A 825 -38.83 -19.79 1.72
CA GLN A 825 -38.22 -21.01 1.17
C GLN A 825 -37.78 -20.83 -0.29
N LYS A 826 -38.59 -20.21 -1.15
CA LYS A 826 -38.22 -19.93 -2.55
C LYS A 826 -37.09 -18.93 -2.67
N THR A 827 -37.06 -17.92 -1.82
CA THR A 827 -35.99 -16.94 -1.78
C THR A 827 -34.64 -17.60 -1.45
N LEU A 828 -34.62 -18.44 -0.42
CA LEU A 828 -33.43 -19.12 0.03
C LEU A 828 -32.95 -20.18 -0.95
N ASN A 829 -33.85 -20.97 -1.51
CA ASN A 829 -33.52 -22.02 -2.48
C ASN A 829 -33.05 -21.43 -3.85
N GLY A 830 -33.50 -20.25 -4.23
CA GLY A 830 -33.06 -19.57 -5.46
C GLY A 830 -31.88 -18.64 -5.17
N THR A 831 -32.21 -17.45 -4.70
CA THR A 831 -31.23 -16.36 -4.50
C THR A 831 -30.22 -16.68 -3.39
N GLY A 832 -30.61 -17.34 -2.31
CA GLY A 832 -29.70 -17.72 -1.24
C GLY A 832 -28.57 -18.65 -1.68
N ILE A 833 -28.88 -19.62 -2.57
CA ILE A 833 -27.86 -20.52 -3.12
C ILE A 833 -26.98 -19.80 -4.16
N ALA A 834 -27.55 -18.90 -4.94
CA ALA A 834 -26.75 -18.06 -5.85
C ALA A 834 -25.75 -17.21 -5.07
N LEU A 835 -26.19 -16.57 -3.98
CA LEU A 835 -25.35 -15.82 -3.05
C LEU A 835 -24.22 -16.68 -2.44
N LEU A 836 -24.56 -17.89 -2.00
CA LEU A 836 -23.55 -18.81 -1.48
C LEU A 836 -22.48 -19.12 -2.53
N GLY A 837 -22.87 -19.34 -3.78
CA GLY A 837 -21.94 -19.61 -4.88
C GLY A 837 -21.02 -18.42 -5.18
N SER A 838 -21.54 -17.20 -5.25
CA SER A 838 -20.76 -15.99 -5.49
C SER A 838 -19.86 -15.67 -4.29
N ALA A 839 -20.39 -15.74 -3.06
CA ALA A 839 -19.60 -15.51 -1.86
C ALA A 839 -18.43 -16.49 -1.71
N ILE A 840 -18.66 -17.79 -1.93
CA ILE A 840 -17.59 -18.80 -1.89
C ILE A 840 -16.53 -18.52 -2.95
N SER A 841 -16.94 -18.10 -4.16
CA SER A 841 -15.98 -17.75 -5.22
C SER A 841 -15.08 -16.60 -4.79
N SER A 842 -15.66 -15.54 -4.23
CA SER A 842 -14.93 -14.38 -3.76
C SER A 842 -14.07 -14.70 -2.53
N ILE A 843 -14.59 -15.46 -1.55
CA ILE A 843 -13.85 -15.89 -0.37
C ILE A 843 -12.62 -16.70 -0.77
N ILE A 844 -12.75 -17.69 -1.67
CA ILE A 844 -11.62 -18.51 -2.13
C ILE A 844 -10.62 -17.64 -2.89
N GLY A 845 -11.09 -16.74 -3.76
CA GLY A 845 -10.22 -15.84 -4.50
C GLY A 845 -9.38 -14.97 -3.55
N PHE A 846 -10.01 -14.28 -2.62
CA PHE A 846 -9.30 -13.43 -1.66
C PHE A 846 -8.47 -14.23 -0.64
N ALA A 847 -8.91 -15.45 -0.26
CA ALA A 847 -8.12 -16.32 0.60
C ALA A 847 -6.81 -16.75 -0.07
N ILE A 848 -6.80 -17.03 -1.39
CA ILE A 848 -5.58 -17.30 -2.15
C ILE A 848 -4.65 -16.08 -2.11
N MET A 849 -5.20 -14.88 -2.29
CA MET A 849 -4.45 -13.62 -2.16
C MET A 849 -3.87 -13.46 -0.75
N GLY A 850 -4.55 -13.99 0.26
CA GLY A 850 -4.08 -14.01 1.64
C GLY A 850 -2.78 -14.77 1.89
N PHE A 851 -2.24 -15.48 0.90
CA PHE A 851 -0.93 -16.15 0.91
C PHE A 851 0.11 -15.42 0.05
N ALA A 852 -0.18 -14.22 -0.43
CA ALA A 852 0.78 -13.44 -1.20
C ALA A 852 2.02 -13.12 -0.34
N PRO A 853 3.23 -13.09 -0.94
CA PRO A 853 4.47 -12.80 -0.21
C PRO A 853 4.50 -11.38 0.40
N MET A 854 3.85 -10.42 -0.24
CA MET A 854 3.77 -9.04 0.24
C MET A 854 2.65 -8.91 1.28
N PRO A 855 2.93 -8.60 2.57
CA PRO A 855 1.95 -8.56 3.66
C PRO A 855 0.77 -7.64 3.38
N MET A 856 0.99 -6.53 2.70
CA MET A 856 -0.07 -5.61 2.29
C MET A 856 -1.16 -6.31 1.45
N PHE A 857 -0.77 -7.15 0.47
CA PHE A 857 -1.72 -7.94 -0.33
C PHE A 857 -2.29 -9.12 0.45
N ALA A 858 -1.45 -9.77 1.28
CA ALA A 858 -1.89 -10.87 2.13
C ALA A 858 -2.97 -10.40 3.11
N SER A 859 -2.72 -9.32 3.85
CA SER A 859 -3.69 -8.72 4.78
C SER A 859 -4.96 -8.27 4.07
N PHE A 860 -4.84 -7.62 2.90
CA PHE A 860 -5.99 -7.25 2.09
C PHE A 860 -6.83 -8.47 1.71
N GLY A 861 -6.19 -9.54 1.24
CA GLY A 861 -6.86 -10.79 0.87
C GLY A 861 -7.54 -11.46 2.06
N GLN A 862 -6.84 -11.62 3.18
CA GLN A 862 -7.35 -12.26 4.40
C GLN A 862 -8.54 -11.50 4.98
N ILE A 863 -8.39 -10.20 5.19
CA ILE A 863 -9.43 -9.36 5.80
C ILE A 863 -10.66 -9.27 4.88
N THR A 864 -10.45 -9.16 3.56
CA THR A 864 -11.56 -9.15 2.59
C THR A 864 -12.29 -10.50 2.54
N ALA A 865 -11.56 -11.61 2.56
CA ALA A 865 -12.19 -12.95 2.64
C ALA A 865 -13.03 -13.11 3.91
N ILE A 866 -12.50 -12.68 5.07
CA ILE A 866 -13.23 -12.64 6.35
C ILE A 866 -14.46 -11.75 6.24
N MET A 867 -14.32 -10.56 5.68
CA MET A 867 -15.42 -9.61 5.50
C MET A 867 -16.57 -10.19 4.67
N ILE A 868 -16.26 -10.82 3.53
CA ILE A 868 -17.27 -11.45 2.66
C ILE A 868 -17.96 -12.62 3.39
N PHE A 869 -17.19 -13.40 4.16
CA PHE A 869 -17.75 -14.47 4.99
C PHE A 869 -18.70 -13.93 6.06
N LEU A 870 -18.36 -12.84 6.74
CA LEU A 870 -19.21 -12.18 7.72
C LEU A 870 -20.46 -11.58 7.07
N ALA A 871 -20.32 -11.00 5.86
CA ALA A 871 -21.43 -10.49 5.08
C ALA A 871 -22.42 -11.61 4.70
N LEU A 872 -21.90 -12.76 4.28
CA LEU A 872 -22.71 -13.94 4.01
C LEU A 872 -23.46 -14.41 5.29
N ILE A 873 -22.77 -14.52 6.43
CA ILE A 873 -23.38 -14.92 7.71
C ILE A 873 -24.49 -13.94 8.10
N SER A 874 -24.22 -12.65 8.09
CA SER A 874 -25.20 -11.64 8.50
C SER A 874 -26.43 -11.66 7.59
N THR A 875 -26.24 -11.82 6.28
CA THR A 875 -27.32 -11.84 5.29
C THR A 875 -28.12 -13.16 5.32
N VAL A 876 -27.48 -14.28 5.61
CA VAL A 876 -28.11 -15.60 5.59
C VAL A 876 -28.85 -15.90 6.89
N PHE A 877 -28.34 -15.48 8.05
CA PHE A 877 -28.92 -15.80 9.35
C PHE A 877 -29.70 -14.64 9.96
N VAL A 878 -29.13 -13.41 9.92
CA VAL A 878 -29.75 -12.27 10.60
C VAL A 878 -30.89 -11.66 9.76
N LEU A 879 -30.61 -11.40 8.48
CA LEU A 879 -31.60 -10.74 7.60
C LEU A 879 -32.92 -11.47 7.46
N PRO A 880 -32.99 -12.80 7.23
CA PRO A 880 -34.27 -13.52 7.19
C PRO A 880 -35.04 -13.40 8.50
N SER A 881 -34.37 -13.45 9.66
CA SER A 881 -34.98 -13.25 10.96
C SER A 881 -35.59 -11.85 11.12
N LEU A 882 -34.88 -10.82 10.64
CA LEU A 882 -35.39 -9.44 10.62
C LEU A 882 -36.59 -9.28 9.67
N LEU A 883 -36.52 -9.88 8.47
CA LEU A 883 -37.63 -9.88 7.49
C LEU A 883 -38.88 -10.53 8.06
N VAL A 884 -38.73 -11.62 8.87
CA VAL A 884 -39.83 -12.27 9.58
C VAL A 884 -40.53 -11.28 10.51
N ILE A 885 -39.79 -10.57 11.35
CA ILE A 885 -40.34 -9.64 12.34
C ILE A 885 -41.10 -8.48 11.67
N VAL A 886 -40.53 -7.94 10.60
CA VAL A 886 -41.10 -6.79 9.88
C VAL A 886 -42.36 -7.17 9.08
N THR A 887 -42.46 -8.42 8.65
CA THR A 887 -43.57 -8.88 7.81
C THR A 887 -44.75 -9.44 8.65
N LYS A 888 -44.47 -10.01 9.83
CA LYS A 888 -45.53 -10.52 10.73
C LYS A 888 -46.30 -9.44 11.49
N LYS A 889 -45.83 -8.20 11.44
CA LYS A 889 -46.52 -7.01 11.94
C LYS A 889 -47.26 -6.30 10.80
#